data_5ce94238dbab1aaf584589f15fe5cb81
#
_entry.id   5ce94238dbab1aaf584589f15fe5cb81
#
_cell.length_a   1.000
_cell.length_b   1.000
_cell.length_c   1.000
_cell.angle_alpha   90.00
_cell.angle_beta   90.00
_cell.angle_gamma   90.00
#
_symmetry.space_group_name_H-M   'P 1'
#
loop_
_entity.id
_entity.type
_entity.pdbx_description
1 polymer ?
#
loop_
_entity_poly.entity_id
_entity_poly.type
_entity_poly.pdbx_seq_one_letter_code
_entity_poly.pdbx_strand_id
1 'polypeptide(L)'
;MSEVQLRVGDARQRDVGRGIARIDQRTMQKLGISAGDVIEIVNKRTTSAIAWPAYSEDQNRDIIRIDGFTRKNSGVAINEYVVVKPAKVKAALSITLAPVDMRLNVDEDFTNFVKNRLMERTLVEGDTTLVMMLGHAIPFTVSKTRPHGIVKVTAETRLIILNEAAPEAKGLPRTTYEDIGGLHEEIQRVREMVELPLRHPELFQRLGIEPPKGVLLHGPPGCGKTLLARAVANESEANFYSINGPEIMSKFYGESEARLREIFQQAQQNSPSIIFIDELDAIAPKREEVTGEVERRVVAQLLALMDGLSGRGNVIVIGATNRPSALDPALRRPGRFDREIEIGVPDKQGRHEVLQIHTRGMPLAEDVDLKKLAEMTHGYTGADLAALGRETAMKALRRYLPQINLEEERIPPSVLEKMDVRMDDFINAYKEVTPTAMREVYIEVSTVHWSDIGGLDDVKQHLKEAVEWPLKNPEIFSRLGIKPPKGILLYGPPGCGKTLLARAVSTESEANFISIKGPEVFSKWVGESEKAIREVFRKARMAAPAVIFLDEMDSLTPRRGLGFSDSGVSERVISQLLTEMDGIVTLQDIVVIAATNRPDMVDPAVLRPGRFDRLIYVPEPDEKSRLQIFKIYTEDMPLAKDVDLNQLAVMTKYYSGADVESLCREAAMHTLRRDVKAREVTMKDFQDAIKEIGPSVTPDMEKWYKNFMQQIRQVQKPATPVA
;
A
#
# COMPACT_ATOMS: atom_id res chain seq x y z
N MET A 1 -31.70 -27.06 26.91
CA MET A 1 -30.65 -27.03 25.93
C MET A 1 -29.56 -26.11 26.47
N SER A 2 -28.31 -26.50 26.40
CA SER A 2 -27.21 -25.65 26.84
C SER A 2 -27.10 -24.46 25.91
N GLU A 3 -27.13 -23.24 26.46
CA GLU A 3 -26.89 -22.01 25.76
C GLU A 3 -25.68 -21.30 26.38
N VAL A 4 -24.90 -20.63 25.58
CA VAL A 4 -23.68 -19.93 26.02
C VAL A 4 -23.65 -18.53 25.39
N GLN A 5 -23.30 -17.58 26.22
CA GLN A 5 -23.12 -16.18 25.76
C GLN A 5 -21.65 -15.97 25.34
N LEU A 6 -21.42 -15.49 24.10
CA LEU A 6 -20.10 -15.27 23.54
C LEU A 6 -19.98 -13.84 23.01
N ARG A 7 -18.79 -13.30 23.11
CA ARG A 7 -18.46 -11.99 22.53
C ARG A 7 -18.14 -12.13 21.04
N VAL A 8 -18.70 -11.26 20.21
CA VAL A 8 -18.53 -11.29 18.75
C VAL A 8 -17.20 -10.69 18.34
N GLY A 9 -16.45 -11.38 17.51
CA GLY A 9 -15.23 -10.93 16.82
C GLY A 9 -15.37 -11.04 15.31
N ASP A 10 -14.47 -10.35 14.58
CA ASP A 10 -14.41 -10.36 13.11
C ASP A 10 -14.03 -11.75 12.57
N ALA A 11 -14.63 -12.15 11.47
CA ALA A 11 -14.21 -13.35 10.73
C ALA A 11 -12.89 -13.08 10.00
N ARG A 12 -12.06 -14.12 9.84
CA ARG A 12 -10.91 -14.03 8.93
C ARG A 12 -11.35 -14.16 7.48
N GLN A 13 -10.59 -13.57 6.57
CA GLN A 13 -10.90 -13.49 5.13
C GLN A 13 -11.35 -14.82 4.49
N ARG A 14 -10.71 -15.91 4.89
CA ARG A 14 -11.03 -17.27 4.40
C ARG A 14 -12.39 -17.80 4.81
N ASP A 15 -13.00 -17.27 5.87
CA ASP A 15 -14.28 -17.74 6.43
C ASP A 15 -15.47 -16.86 5.95
N VAL A 16 -15.21 -15.68 5.37
CA VAL A 16 -16.23 -14.72 4.95
C VAL A 16 -17.10 -15.26 3.83
N GLY A 17 -18.42 -15.06 3.93
CA GLY A 17 -19.43 -15.50 2.96
C GLY A 17 -19.71 -17.00 2.96
N ARG A 18 -19.12 -17.78 3.90
CA ARG A 18 -19.31 -19.22 4.00
C ARG A 18 -20.33 -19.62 5.07
N GLY A 19 -20.84 -18.66 5.86
CA GLY A 19 -21.75 -18.94 7.00
C GLY A 19 -21.07 -19.74 8.12
N ILE A 20 -19.76 -19.51 8.34
CA ILE A 20 -18.96 -20.21 9.36
C ILE A 20 -18.89 -19.35 10.61
N ALA A 21 -19.06 -19.98 11.78
CA ALA A 21 -18.82 -19.42 13.09
C ALA A 21 -17.66 -20.15 13.78
N ARG A 22 -16.61 -19.43 14.15
CA ARG A 22 -15.46 -19.98 14.86
C ARG A 22 -15.66 -19.86 16.37
N ILE A 23 -15.67 -21.01 17.06
CA ILE A 23 -15.93 -21.10 18.50
C ILE A 23 -14.84 -21.95 19.14
N ASP A 24 -14.44 -21.64 20.38
CA ASP A 24 -13.43 -22.39 21.09
C ASP A 24 -13.91 -23.82 21.41
N GLN A 25 -12.98 -24.75 21.52
CA GLN A 25 -13.27 -26.17 21.68
C GLN A 25 -13.99 -26.46 23.01
N ARG A 26 -13.68 -25.69 24.07
CA ARG A 26 -14.33 -25.83 25.37
C ARG A 26 -15.81 -25.45 25.33
N THR A 27 -16.11 -24.36 24.60
CA THR A 27 -17.50 -23.92 24.39
C THR A 27 -18.26 -24.88 23.50
N MET A 28 -17.63 -25.45 22.46
CA MET A 28 -18.25 -26.52 21.65
C MET A 28 -18.61 -27.73 22.49
N GLN A 29 -17.73 -28.17 23.40
CA GLN A 29 -18.02 -29.26 24.34
C GLN A 29 -19.18 -28.93 25.29
N LYS A 30 -19.24 -27.68 25.82
CA LYS A 30 -20.35 -27.24 26.69
C LYS A 30 -21.70 -27.26 25.95
N LEU A 31 -21.72 -26.92 24.68
CA LEU A 31 -22.89 -26.93 23.80
C LEU A 31 -23.25 -28.35 23.31
N GLY A 32 -22.34 -29.31 23.41
CA GLY A 32 -22.49 -30.66 22.88
C GLY A 32 -22.49 -30.71 21.35
N ILE A 33 -21.71 -29.86 20.71
CA ILE A 33 -21.59 -29.73 19.24
C ILE A 33 -20.19 -30.11 18.75
N SER A 34 -20.13 -30.60 17.52
CA SER A 34 -18.92 -30.96 16.81
C SER A 34 -18.64 -29.99 15.66
N ALA A 35 -17.43 -30.01 15.10
CA ALA A 35 -17.11 -29.26 13.90
C ALA A 35 -18.01 -29.68 12.72
N GLY A 36 -18.65 -28.70 12.07
CA GLY A 36 -19.62 -28.93 11.01
C GLY A 36 -21.08 -28.91 11.46
N ASP A 37 -21.36 -28.95 12.78
CA ASP A 37 -22.71 -28.82 13.28
C ASP A 37 -23.25 -27.40 13.11
N VAL A 38 -24.55 -27.28 13.01
CA VAL A 38 -25.24 -26.00 12.87
C VAL A 38 -25.60 -25.43 14.22
N ILE A 39 -25.30 -24.17 14.43
CA ILE A 39 -25.66 -23.40 15.61
C ILE A 39 -26.67 -22.31 15.25
N GLU A 40 -27.49 -21.99 16.22
CA GLU A 40 -28.41 -20.88 16.21
C GLU A 40 -27.78 -19.72 16.99
N ILE A 41 -27.69 -18.56 16.37
CA ILE A 41 -27.14 -17.31 16.93
C ILE A 41 -28.34 -16.38 17.17
N VAL A 42 -28.54 -16.01 18.43
CA VAL A 42 -29.69 -15.18 18.85
C VAL A 42 -29.21 -13.90 19.46
N ASN A 43 -29.72 -12.78 18.94
CA ASN A 43 -29.63 -11.45 19.52
C ASN A 43 -30.95 -10.70 19.19
N LYS A 44 -30.90 -9.54 18.52
CA LYS A 44 -32.10 -8.82 18.04
C LYS A 44 -32.89 -9.66 17.01
N ARG A 45 -32.19 -10.46 16.24
CA ARG A 45 -32.73 -11.43 15.28
C ARG A 45 -32.07 -12.78 15.48
N THR A 46 -32.63 -13.80 14.90
CA THR A 46 -32.10 -15.17 14.95
C THR A 46 -31.57 -15.56 13.57
N THR A 47 -30.34 -16.01 13.51
CA THR A 47 -29.71 -16.57 12.32
C THR A 47 -29.00 -17.90 12.62
N SER A 48 -28.46 -18.54 11.59
CA SER A 48 -27.73 -19.79 11.73
C SER A 48 -26.34 -19.72 11.13
N ALA A 49 -25.41 -20.50 11.69
CA ALA A 49 -24.06 -20.65 11.14
C ALA A 49 -23.53 -22.06 11.38
N ILE A 50 -22.51 -22.46 10.64
CA ILE A 50 -21.82 -23.74 10.82
C ILE A 50 -20.68 -23.56 11.81
N ALA A 51 -20.68 -24.34 12.90
CA ALA A 51 -19.66 -24.27 13.94
C ALA A 51 -18.33 -24.87 13.45
N TRP A 52 -17.24 -24.14 13.63
CA TRP A 52 -15.87 -24.60 13.38
C TRP A 52 -14.96 -24.23 14.54
N PRO A 53 -13.89 -25.03 14.81
CA PRO A 53 -12.94 -24.71 15.87
C PRO A 53 -12.30 -23.33 15.71
N ALA A 54 -12.18 -22.60 16.82
CA ALA A 54 -11.50 -21.32 16.87
C ALA A 54 -10.01 -21.45 16.55
N TYR A 55 -9.41 -20.36 16.13
CA TYR A 55 -7.97 -20.25 15.94
C TYR A 55 -7.23 -20.37 17.28
N SER A 56 -5.93 -20.71 17.22
CA SER A 56 -5.10 -20.87 18.43
C SER A 56 -5.11 -19.63 19.34
N GLU A 57 -5.18 -18.45 18.76
CA GLU A 57 -5.21 -17.16 19.46
C GLU A 57 -6.52 -16.91 20.26
N ASP A 58 -7.63 -17.51 19.83
CA ASP A 58 -8.96 -17.28 20.37
C ASP A 58 -9.40 -18.39 21.35
N GLN A 59 -8.54 -19.38 21.59
CA GLN A 59 -8.83 -20.46 22.53
C GLN A 59 -8.98 -19.92 23.96
N ASN A 60 -10.03 -20.32 24.64
CA ASN A 60 -10.38 -19.94 26.02
C ASN A 60 -10.70 -18.42 26.23
N ARG A 61 -11.14 -17.71 25.19
CA ARG A 61 -11.47 -16.27 25.27
C ARG A 61 -12.96 -15.97 25.24
N ASP A 62 -13.83 -16.97 25.19
CA ASP A 62 -15.30 -16.86 25.06
C ASP A 62 -15.70 -15.92 23.88
N ILE A 63 -15.00 -16.06 22.74
CA ILE A 63 -15.22 -15.28 21.53
C ILE A 63 -15.82 -16.17 20.45
N ILE A 64 -16.79 -15.63 19.71
CA ILE A 64 -17.30 -16.19 18.46
C ILE A 64 -16.91 -15.28 17.31
N ARG A 65 -16.23 -15.82 16.27
CA ARG A 65 -15.94 -15.07 15.06
C ARG A 65 -16.95 -15.39 13.99
N ILE A 66 -17.65 -14.37 13.53
CA ILE A 66 -18.68 -14.43 12.48
C ILE A 66 -18.50 -13.28 11.51
N ASP A 67 -18.85 -13.49 10.24
CA ASP A 67 -18.72 -12.50 9.18
C ASP A 67 -19.78 -11.39 9.28
N GLY A 68 -19.58 -10.28 8.55
CA GLY A 68 -20.46 -9.12 8.57
C GLY A 68 -21.90 -9.43 8.18
N PHE A 69 -22.12 -10.43 7.30
CA PHE A 69 -23.46 -10.85 6.91
C PHE A 69 -24.16 -11.59 8.05
N THR A 70 -23.49 -12.51 8.71
CA THR A 70 -24.03 -13.23 9.88
C THR A 70 -24.27 -12.26 11.03
N ARG A 71 -23.38 -11.27 11.25
CA ARG A 71 -23.59 -10.22 12.26
C ARG A 71 -24.84 -9.41 11.97
N LYS A 72 -25.03 -8.98 10.72
CA LYS A 72 -26.21 -8.22 10.32
C LYS A 72 -27.50 -9.05 10.43
N ASN A 73 -27.46 -10.31 10.00
CA ASN A 73 -28.61 -11.22 10.11
C ASN A 73 -29.04 -11.42 11.57
N SER A 74 -28.09 -11.45 12.51
CA SER A 74 -28.36 -11.52 13.94
C SER A 74 -28.63 -10.18 14.62
N GLY A 75 -28.34 -9.06 13.91
CA GLY A 75 -28.48 -7.70 14.46
C GLY A 75 -27.49 -7.40 15.58
N VAL A 76 -26.22 -7.85 15.43
CA VAL A 76 -25.16 -7.69 16.43
C VAL A 76 -23.94 -7.01 15.83
N ALA A 77 -23.26 -6.19 16.64
CA ALA A 77 -21.99 -5.57 16.29
C ALA A 77 -20.78 -6.34 16.86
N ILE A 78 -19.60 -5.97 16.39
CA ILE A 78 -18.35 -6.49 16.92
C ILE A 78 -18.21 -6.04 18.39
N ASN A 79 -17.70 -6.94 19.24
CA ASN A 79 -17.57 -6.80 20.70
C ASN A 79 -18.89 -6.83 21.48
N GLU A 80 -20.05 -6.93 20.86
CA GLU A 80 -21.31 -7.24 21.53
C GLU A 80 -21.41 -8.75 21.85
N TYR A 81 -22.39 -9.11 22.67
CA TYR A 81 -22.60 -10.49 23.07
C TYR A 81 -23.79 -11.10 22.34
N VAL A 82 -23.64 -12.37 21.97
CA VAL A 82 -24.70 -13.21 21.36
C VAL A 82 -24.92 -14.46 22.19
N VAL A 83 -26.15 -14.96 22.17
CA VAL A 83 -26.48 -16.25 22.73
C VAL A 83 -26.39 -17.32 21.64
N VAL A 84 -25.57 -18.31 21.86
CA VAL A 84 -25.35 -19.45 20.96
C VAL A 84 -25.94 -20.73 21.54
N LYS A 85 -26.69 -21.43 20.71
CA LYS A 85 -27.31 -22.75 21.09
C LYS A 85 -27.28 -23.72 19.90
N PRO A 86 -27.36 -25.04 20.14
CA PRO A 86 -27.46 -26.01 19.05
C PRO A 86 -28.75 -25.79 18.23
N ALA A 87 -28.63 -25.78 16.90
CA ALA A 87 -29.76 -25.52 16.02
C ALA A 87 -30.56 -26.80 15.71
N LYS A 88 -31.90 -26.69 15.60
CA LYS A 88 -32.74 -27.71 15.03
C LYS A 88 -32.94 -27.44 13.54
N VAL A 89 -32.18 -28.13 12.72
CA VAL A 89 -32.19 -27.96 11.26
C VAL A 89 -33.16 -28.90 10.61
N LYS A 90 -33.96 -28.38 9.64
CA LYS A 90 -34.88 -29.18 8.80
C LYS A 90 -34.42 -29.09 7.34
N ALA A 91 -34.64 -30.13 6.55
CA ALA A 91 -34.44 -30.06 5.10
C ALA A 91 -35.43 -29.07 4.49
N ALA A 92 -34.94 -28.20 3.62
CA ALA A 92 -35.79 -27.23 2.92
C ALA A 92 -36.57 -27.92 1.80
N LEU A 93 -37.88 -27.75 1.79
CA LEU A 93 -38.75 -28.16 0.67
C LEU A 93 -38.73 -27.07 -0.43
N SER A 94 -38.88 -25.79 -0.05
CA SER A 94 -38.75 -24.68 -0.95
C SER A 94 -38.16 -23.45 -0.26
N ILE A 95 -37.36 -22.68 -1.02
CA ILE A 95 -36.77 -21.42 -0.59
C ILE A 95 -37.04 -20.39 -1.67
N THR A 96 -37.52 -19.20 -1.27
CA THR A 96 -37.69 -18.06 -2.17
C THR A 96 -36.62 -17.03 -1.86
N LEU A 97 -35.83 -16.67 -2.86
CA LEU A 97 -34.80 -15.63 -2.80
C LEU A 97 -35.22 -14.41 -3.60
N ALA A 98 -34.96 -13.24 -3.07
CA ALA A 98 -35.10 -11.98 -3.78
C ALA A 98 -33.74 -11.29 -3.90
N PRO A 99 -33.34 -10.79 -5.07
CA PRO A 99 -32.13 -10.01 -5.22
C PRO A 99 -32.23 -8.71 -4.44
N VAL A 100 -31.07 -8.17 -4.02
CA VAL A 100 -31.00 -6.90 -3.33
C VAL A 100 -30.60 -5.82 -4.31
N ASP A 101 -31.38 -4.73 -4.38
CA ASP A 101 -31.12 -3.52 -5.19
C ASP A 101 -30.89 -3.71 -6.70
N MET A 102 -31.25 -4.86 -7.26
CA MET A 102 -31.12 -5.10 -8.71
C MET A 102 -32.28 -5.92 -9.26
N ARG A 103 -32.54 -5.78 -10.56
CA ARG A 103 -33.37 -6.69 -11.31
C ARG A 103 -32.50 -7.73 -11.99
N LEU A 104 -32.87 -8.99 -11.84
CA LEU A 104 -32.15 -10.11 -12.46
C LEU A 104 -33.06 -10.77 -13.49
N ASN A 105 -32.48 -11.16 -14.62
CA ASN A 105 -33.15 -12.01 -15.59
C ASN A 105 -32.83 -13.45 -15.15
N VAL A 106 -33.83 -14.10 -14.56
CA VAL A 106 -33.69 -15.43 -13.95
C VAL A 106 -34.16 -16.50 -14.92
N ASP A 107 -33.27 -17.39 -15.32
CA ASP A 107 -33.55 -18.61 -16.06
C ASP A 107 -33.32 -19.86 -15.17
N GLU A 108 -33.64 -21.05 -15.71
CA GLU A 108 -33.46 -22.31 -15.00
C GLU A 108 -31.99 -22.61 -14.72
N ASP A 109 -31.09 -22.27 -15.65
CA ASP A 109 -29.67 -22.53 -15.50
C ASP A 109 -29.07 -21.65 -14.39
N PHE A 110 -29.45 -20.38 -14.30
CA PHE A 110 -29.09 -19.48 -13.22
C PHE A 110 -29.63 -19.98 -11.88
N THR A 111 -30.87 -20.43 -11.84
CA THR A 111 -31.49 -20.98 -10.63
C THR A 111 -30.72 -22.22 -10.14
N ASN A 112 -30.35 -23.13 -11.05
CA ASN A 112 -29.57 -24.30 -10.74
C ASN A 112 -28.15 -23.94 -10.30
N PHE A 113 -27.52 -22.97 -10.91
CA PHE A 113 -26.21 -22.44 -10.49
C PHE A 113 -26.26 -21.91 -9.06
N VAL A 114 -27.23 -21.04 -8.75
CA VAL A 114 -27.42 -20.50 -7.39
C VAL A 114 -27.71 -21.63 -6.39
N LYS A 115 -28.54 -22.60 -6.76
CA LYS A 115 -28.83 -23.77 -5.92
C LYS A 115 -27.57 -24.54 -5.59
N ASN A 116 -26.71 -24.84 -6.58
CA ASN A 116 -25.47 -25.58 -6.38
C ASN A 116 -24.51 -24.84 -5.44
N ARG A 117 -24.45 -23.49 -5.53
CA ARG A 117 -23.63 -22.68 -4.64
C ARG A 117 -24.15 -22.58 -3.21
N LEU A 118 -25.45 -22.78 -3.02
CA LEU A 118 -26.09 -22.77 -1.70
C LEU A 118 -26.25 -24.17 -1.11
N MET A 119 -25.85 -25.24 -1.81
CA MET A 119 -25.91 -26.62 -1.30
C MET A 119 -25.26 -26.72 0.06
N GLU A 120 -25.91 -27.50 0.97
CA GLU A 120 -25.48 -27.73 2.33
C GLU A 120 -25.51 -26.51 3.27
N ARG A 121 -25.83 -25.30 2.76
CA ARG A 121 -25.94 -24.09 3.60
C ARG A 121 -27.24 -24.05 4.34
N THR A 122 -27.21 -23.47 5.54
CA THR A 122 -28.39 -23.18 6.35
C THR A 122 -28.85 -21.76 6.17
N LEU A 123 -30.15 -21.57 6.04
CA LEU A 123 -30.80 -20.30 5.79
C LEU A 123 -31.99 -20.10 6.71
N VAL A 124 -32.24 -18.87 7.11
CA VAL A 124 -33.40 -18.44 7.90
C VAL A 124 -34.16 -17.37 7.11
N GLU A 125 -35.46 -17.29 7.27
CA GLU A 125 -36.28 -16.26 6.64
C GLU A 125 -35.87 -14.87 7.14
N GLY A 126 -35.65 -13.94 6.19
CA GLY A 126 -35.15 -12.60 6.47
C GLY A 126 -33.60 -12.49 6.41
N ASP A 127 -32.86 -13.60 6.34
CA ASP A 127 -31.43 -13.60 6.22
C ASP A 127 -30.97 -13.10 4.84
N THR A 128 -29.82 -12.46 4.81
CA THR A 128 -29.11 -12.15 3.59
C THR A 128 -27.98 -13.15 3.38
N THR A 129 -27.92 -13.72 2.18
CA THR A 129 -26.85 -14.63 1.77
C THR A 129 -26.16 -14.14 0.50
N LEU A 130 -24.85 -14.42 0.38
CA LEU A 130 -24.07 -14.09 -0.80
C LEU A 130 -23.90 -15.29 -1.71
N VAL A 131 -24.13 -15.07 -3.00
CA VAL A 131 -23.77 -16.01 -4.07
C VAL A 131 -22.70 -15.39 -4.94
N MET A 132 -21.53 -16.05 -5.00
CA MET A 132 -20.42 -15.60 -5.85
C MET A 132 -20.65 -16.05 -7.28
N MET A 133 -20.67 -15.08 -8.23
CA MET A 133 -20.82 -15.33 -9.64
C MET A 133 -19.82 -14.46 -10.43
N LEU A 134 -18.96 -15.08 -11.23
CA LEU A 134 -17.98 -14.41 -12.10
C LEU A 134 -17.13 -13.34 -11.37
N GLY A 135 -16.73 -13.63 -10.14
CA GLY A 135 -15.93 -12.67 -9.33
C GLY A 135 -16.74 -11.60 -8.61
N HIS A 136 -18.07 -11.57 -8.80
CA HIS A 136 -18.96 -10.65 -8.10
C HIS A 136 -19.83 -11.37 -7.07
N ALA A 137 -19.97 -10.78 -5.90
CA ALA A 137 -20.88 -11.25 -4.87
C ALA A 137 -22.28 -10.66 -5.11
N ILE A 138 -23.26 -11.50 -5.40
CA ILE A 138 -24.65 -11.08 -5.54
C ILE A 138 -25.37 -11.38 -4.22
N PRO A 139 -25.85 -10.35 -3.52
CA PRO A 139 -26.60 -10.56 -2.29
C PRO A 139 -28.07 -10.91 -2.60
N PHE A 140 -28.57 -11.96 -1.91
CA PHE A 140 -29.95 -12.37 -1.93
C PHE A 140 -30.54 -12.33 -0.52
N THR A 141 -31.75 -11.82 -0.39
CA THR A 141 -32.55 -11.93 0.82
C THR A 141 -33.44 -13.16 0.75
N VAL A 142 -33.49 -13.95 1.81
CA VAL A 142 -34.38 -15.09 1.94
C VAL A 142 -35.78 -14.60 2.29
N SER A 143 -36.65 -14.46 1.28
CA SER A 143 -38.00 -13.93 1.48
C SER A 143 -38.94 -14.93 2.15
N LYS A 144 -38.76 -16.22 1.89
CA LYS A 144 -39.63 -17.27 2.45
C LYS A 144 -38.94 -18.63 2.48
N THR A 145 -39.16 -19.36 3.57
CA THR A 145 -38.70 -20.77 3.71
C THR A 145 -39.88 -21.71 4.00
N ARG A 146 -39.79 -22.91 3.49
CA ARG A 146 -40.70 -24.01 3.85
C ARG A 146 -39.87 -25.27 4.17
N PRO A 147 -39.97 -25.83 5.37
CA PRO A 147 -40.72 -25.33 6.53
C PRO A 147 -40.13 -24.06 7.15
N HIS A 148 -40.90 -23.35 7.99
CA HIS A 148 -40.38 -22.19 8.71
C HIS A 148 -39.30 -22.57 9.73
N GLY A 149 -38.35 -21.66 9.97
CA GLY A 149 -37.22 -21.78 10.88
C GLY A 149 -35.90 -21.99 10.14
N ILE A 150 -34.92 -22.62 10.80
CA ILE A 150 -33.62 -22.93 10.23
C ILE A 150 -33.75 -24.09 9.24
N VAL A 151 -33.49 -23.81 7.97
CA VAL A 151 -33.59 -24.82 6.90
C VAL A 151 -32.27 -25.04 6.23
N LYS A 152 -31.97 -26.28 5.82
CA LYS A 152 -30.77 -26.66 5.07
C LYS A 152 -31.11 -26.90 3.60
N VAL A 153 -30.33 -26.32 2.69
CA VAL A 153 -30.49 -26.52 1.24
C VAL A 153 -30.00 -27.94 0.89
N THR A 154 -30.86 -28.71 0.21
CA THR A 154 -30.57 -30.09 -0.23
C THR A 154 -30.78 -30.23 -1.73
N ALA A 155 -30.40 -31.35 -2.31
CA ALA A 155 -30.64 -31.62 -3.74
C ALA A 155 -32.12 -31.58 -4.12
N GLU A 156 -33.02 -31.92 -3.17
CA GLU A 156 -34.49 -31.94 -3.39
C GLU A 156 -35.15 -30.57 -3.18
N THR A 157 -34.39 -29.57 -2.64
CA THR A 157 -34.94 -28.25 -2.37
C THR A 157 -35.33 -27.55 -3.67
N ARG A 158 -36.58 -27.06 -3.76
CA ARG A 158 -37.02 -26.19 -4.86
C ARG A 158 -36.62 -24.76 -4.57
N LEU A 159 -35.69 -24.21 -5.39
CA LEU A 159 -35.29 -22.81 -5.29
C LEU A 159 -36.17 -21.95 -6.23
N ILE A 160 -36.65 -20.83 -5.72
CA ILE A 160 -37.42 -19.84 -6.47
C ILE A 160 -36.68 -18.50 -6.32
N ILE A 161 -36.28 -17.90 -7.44
CA ILE A 161 -35.60 -16.59 -7.41
C ILE A 161 -36.57 -15.57 -8.02
N LEU A 162 -36.81 -14.48 -7.29
CA LEU A 162 -37.67 -13.39 -7.78
C LEU A 162 -36.85 -12.48 -8.70
N ASN A 163 -37.49 -11.95 -9.74
CA ASN A 163 -36.86 -11.03 -10.69
C ASN A 163 -36.71 -9.61 -10.12
N GLU A 164 -37.56 -9.23 -9.17
CA GLU A 164 -37.56 -7.90 -8.55
C GLU A 164 -36.99 -7.92 -7.14
N ALA A 165 -36.38 -6.79 -6.76
CA ALA A 165 -35.86 -6.63 -5.41
C ALA A 165 -36.96 -6.64 -4.34
N ALA A 166 -36.68 -7.26 -3.19
CA ALA A 166 -37.62 -7.23 -2.07
C ALA A 166 -37.79 -5.79 -1.56
N PRO A 167 -39.04 -5.36 -1.23
CA PRO A 167 -39.30 -4.00 -0.75
C PRO A 167 -38.55 -3.62 0.54
N GLU A 168 -38.24 -4.62 1.38
CA GLU A 168 -37.55 -4.47 2.67
C GLU A 168 -36.01 -4.44 2.54
N ALA A 169 -35.47 -4.71 1.37
CA ALA A 169 -34.03 -4.85 1.15
C ALA A 169 -33.30 -3.51 0.93
N LYS A 170 -33.98 -2.36 1.07
CA LYS A 170 -33.36 -1.03 0.96
C LYS A 170 -32.37 -0.83 2.10
N GLY A 171 -31.08 -0.80 1.78
CA GLY A 171 -30.01 -0.45 2.72
C GLY A 171 -29.09 -1.59 3.17
N LEU A 172 -28.94 -2.66 2.38
CA LEU A 172 -27.94 -3.69 2.68
C LEU A 172 -26.50 -3.18 2.41
N PRO A 173 -25.56 -3.41 3.34
CA PRO A 173 -24.18 -2.97 3.17
C PRO A 173 -23.54 -3.68 2.00
N ARG A 174 -23.04 -2.88 1.05
CA ARG A 174 -22.21 -3.39 -0.04
C ARG A 174 -20.76 -3.59 0.39
N THR A 175 -20.34 -3.01 1.55
CA THR A 175 -18.96 -3.01 2.02
C THR A 175 -18.93 -3.20 3.53
N THR A 176 -18.18 -4.18 3.99
CA THR A 176 -17.92 -4.47 5.42
C THR A 176 -16.45 -4.26 5.74
N TYR A 177 -16.03 -4.33 7.00
CA TYR A 177 -14.61 -4.27 7.36
C TYR A 177 -13.81 -5.43 6.76
N GLU A 178 -14.44 -6.58 6.53
CA GLU A 178 -13.79 -7.72 5.88
C GLU A 178 -13.48 -7.52 4.39
N ASP A 179 -13.98 -6.46 3.78
CA ASP A 179 -13.64 -6.07 2.41
C ASP A 179 -12.46 -5.09 2.35
N ILE A 180 -11.84 -4.83 3.51
CA ILE A 180 -10.68 -3.96 3.65
C ILE A 180 -9.52 -4.80 4.19
N GLY A 181 -8.39 -4.82 3.48
CA GLY A 181 -7.17 -5.51 3.90
C GLY A 181 -6.08 -4.52 4.32
N GLY A 182 -5.28 -4.90 5.31
CA GLY A 182 -4.07 -4.20 5.72
C GLY A 182 -4.24 -2.89 6.48
N LEU A 183 -5.46 -2.55 6.93
CA LEU A 183 -5.75 -1.31 7.66
C LEU A 183 -6.31 -1.59 9.07
N HIS A 184 -5.76 -2.57 9.78
CA HIS A 184 -6.31 -3.01 11.07
C HIS A 184 -6.28 -1.92 12.15
N GLU A 185 -5.18 -1.18 12.26
CA GLU A 185 -5.04 -0.10 13.23
C GLU A 185 -5.94 1.10 12.87
N GLU A 186 -5.99 1.46 11.59
CA GLU A 186 -6.81 2.56 11.09
C GLU A 186 -8.30 2.26 11.28
N ILE A 187 -8.73 1.03 10.98
CA ILE A 187 -10.10 0.56 11.26
C ILE A 187 -10.42 0.70 12.74
N GLN A 188 -9.53 0.25 13.62
CA GLN A 188 -9.73 0.35 15.06
C GLN A 188 -9.86 1.81 15.52
N ARG A 189 -9.00 2.70 15.03
CA ARG A 189 -9.06 4.15 15.33
C ARG A 189 -10.36 4.78 14.83
N VAL A 190 -10.78 4.47 13.60
CA VAL A 190 -12.04 5.01 13.04
C VAL A 190 -13.25 4.47 13.81
N ARG A 191 -13.25 3.21 14.23
CA ARG A 191 -14.30 2.64 15.08
C ARG A 191 -14.44 3.38 16.40
N GLU A 192 -13.33 3.67 17.06
CA GLU A 192 -13.32 4.42 18.34
C GLU A 192 -13.82 5.85 18.16
N MET A 193 -13.51 6.49 17.03
CA MET A 193 -13.82 7.91 16.80
C MET A 193 -15.18 8.14 16.14
N VAL A 194 -15.72 7.16 15.40
CA VAL A 194 -16.94 7.31 14.62
C VAL A 194 -18.02 6.34 15.08
N GLU A 195 -17.73 5.04 15.13
CA GLU A 195 -18.74 4.02 15.47
C GLU A 195 -19.20 4.11 16.93
N LEU A 196 -18.25 4.19 17.86
CA LEU A 196 -18.58 4.29 19.29
C LEU A 196 -19.44 5.51 19.66
N PRO A 197 -19.14 6.75 19.21
CA PRO A 197 -20.00 7.89 19.50
C PRO A 197 -21.41 7.79 18.93
N LEU A 198 -21.55 7.19 17.74
CA LEU A 198 -22.86 7.02 17.08
C LEU A 198 -23.72 5.95 17.75
N ARG A 199 -23.10 4.84 18.22
CA ARG A 199 -23.80 3.73 18.86
C ARG A 199 -24.02 3.92 20.36
N HIS A 200 -23.04 4.50 21.04
CA HIS A 200 -22.98 4.61 22.49
C HIS A 200 -22.67 6.04 22.95
N PRO A 201 -23.49 7.03 22.61
CA PRO A 201 -23.26 8.43 23.02
C PRO A 201 -23.28 8.62 24.54
N GLU A 202 -23.96 7.72 25.28
CA GLU A 202 -24.03 7.72 26.74
C GLU A 202 -22.64 7.53 27.38
N LEU A 203 -21.72 6.83 26.77
CA LEU A 203 -20.36 6.64 27.29
C LEU A 203 -19.60 7.96 27.33
N PHE A 204 -19.71 8.76 26.25
CA PHE A 204 -19.06 10.04 26.13
C PHE A 204 -19.65 11.07 27.10
N GLN A 205 -20.97 11.05 27.25
CA GLN A 205 -21.67 11.91 28.23
C GLN A 205 -21.23 11.59 29.66
N ARG A 206 -21.11 10.32 30.02
CA ARG A 206 -20.69 9.89 31.36
C ARG A 206 -19.25 10.25 31.67
N LEU A 207 -18.37 10.25 30.65
CA LEU A 207 -16.97 10.65 30.79
C LEU A 207 -16.76 12.15 30.69
N GLY A 208 -17.80 12.94 30.34
CA GLY A 208 -17.70 14.38 30.13
C GLY A 208 -16.84 14.77 28.93
N ILE A 209 -16.72 13.87 27.92
CA ILE A 209 -15.92 14.08 26.71
C ILE A 209 -16.86 14.36 25.55
N GLU A 210 -16.60 15.41 24.78
CA GLU A 210 -17.32 15.64 23.53
C GLU A 210 -16.78 14.70 22.42
N PRO A 211 -17.66 13.98 21.70
CA PRO A 211 -17.25 13.18 20.56
C PRO A 211 -16.71 14.05 19.42
N PRO A 212 -15.78 13.55 18.59
CA PRO A 212 -15.28 14.31 17.46
C PRO A 212 -16.40 14.59 16.47
N LYS A 213 -16.45 15.82 15.94
CA LYS A 213 -17.43 16.22 14.92
C LYS A 213 -16.99 15.80 13.52
N GLY A 214 -15.68 15.72 13.30
CA GLY A 214 -15.12 15.37 12.01
C GLY A 214 -13.82 14.59 12.10
N VAL A 215 -13.66 13.66 11.16
CA VAL A 215 -12.45 12.86 10.99
C VAL A 215 -11.93 13.07 9.56
N LEU A 216 -10.67 13.43 9.43
CA LEU A 216 -10.01 13.60 8.14
C LEU A 216 -9.19 12.35 7.80
N LEU A 217 -9.56 11.66 6.72
CA LEU A 217 -8.79 10.55 6.15
C LEU A 217 -7.87 11.12 5.06
N HIS A 218 -6.57 10.94 5.18
CA HIS A 218 -5.64 11.41 4.17
C HIS A 218 -4.63 10.34 3.78
N GLY A 219 -4.06 10.44 2.57
CA GLY A 219 -3.09 9.49 2.07
C GLY A 219 -3.15 9.32 0.55
N PRO A 220 -2.32 8.45 -0.05
CA PRO A 220 -2.26 8.25 -1.48
C PRO A 220 -3.62 7.84 -2.09
N PRO A 221 -3.84 8.12 -3.38
CA PRO A 221 -5.04 7.62 -4.06
C PRO A 221 -5.03 6.09 -4.11
N GLY A 222 -6.21 5.49 -4.10
CA GLY A 222 -6.36 4.04 -4.21
C GLY A 222 -6.07 3.22 -2.94
N CYS A 223 -5.75 3.85 -1.79
CA CYS A 223 -5.48 3.16 -0.53
C CYS A 223 -6.75 2.83 0.31
N GLY A 224 -7.95 3.04 -0.23
CA GLY A 224 -9.18 2.56 0.41
C GLY A 224 -9.91 3.56 1.32
N LYS A 225 -9.60 4.87 1.30
CA LYS A 225 -10.27 5.90 2.12
C LYS A 225 -11.80 5.89 2.01
N THR A 226 -12.31 5.87 0.77
CA THR A 226 -13.75 5.83 0.49
C THR A 226 -14.39 4.50 0.91
N LEU A 227 -13.65 3.38 0.74
CA LEU A 227 -14.12 2.06 1.19
C LEU A 227 -14.24 2.02 2.73
N LEU A 228 -13.25 2.55 3.44
CA LEU A 228 -13.25 2.61 4.90
C LEU A 228 -14.44 3.43 5.42
N ALA A 229 -14.71 4.60 4.85
CA ALA A 229 -15.85 5.43 5.24
C ALA A 229 -17.19 4.70 5.04
N ARG A 230 -17.35 3.99 3.92
CA ARG A 230 -18.56 3.19 3.64
C ARG A 230 -18.70 2.01 4.60
N ALA A 231 -17.61 1.30 4.90
CA ALA A 231 -17.64 0.18 5.83
C ALA A 231 -18.04 0.63 7.23
N VAL A 232 -17.48 1.73 7.71
CA VAL A 232 -17.83 2.33 9.02
C VAL A 232 -19.32 2.69 9.08
N ALA A 233 -19.85 3.33 8.04
CA ALA A 233 -21.27 3.71 8.00
C ALA A 233 -22.19 2.48 8.02
N ASN A 234 -21.82 1.43 7.29
CA ASN A 234 -22.58 0.19 7.29
C ASN A 234 -22.56 -0.52 8.64
N GLU A 235 -21.39 -0.61 9.25
CA GLU A 235 -21.22 -1.29 10.55
C GLU A 235 -21.84 -0.47 11.71
N SER A 236 -21.89 0.86 11.61
CA SER A 236 -22.53 1.72 12.62
C SER A 236 -24.05 1.83 12.49
N GLU A 237 -24.66 1.22 11.49
CA GLU A 237 -26.10 1.35 11.15
C GLU A 237 -26.52 2.82 10.92
N ALA A 238 -25.58 3.69 10.54
CA ALA A 238 -25.83 5.09 10.28
C ALA A 238 -26.22 5.36 8.83
N ASN A 239 -27.05 6.39 8.61
CA ASN A 239 -27.37 6.86 7.27
C ASN A 239 -26.12 7.47 6.62
N PHE A 240 -25.83 7.10 5.39
CA PHE A 240 -24.62 7.53 4.67
C PHE A 240 -24.94 8.51 3.57
N TYR A 241 -24.41 9.74 3.69
CA TYR A 241 -24.51 10.80 2.70
C TYR A 241 -23.15 11.05 2.08
N SER A 242 -23.01 10.79 0.77
CA SER A 242 -21.75 11.01 0.07
C SER A 242 -21.78 12.30 -0.73
N ILE A 243 -20.74 13.09 -0.59
CA ILE A 243 -20.49 14.34 -1.31
C ILE A 243 -19.18 14.16 -2.08
N ASN A 244 -19.21 14.34 -3.40
CA ASN A 244 -18.01 14.35 -4.23
C ASN A 244 -17.61 15.81 -4.50
N GLY A 245 -16.39 16.19 -4.13
CA GLY A 245 -15.89 17.56 -4.23
C GLY A 245 -16.08 18.21 -5.60
N PRO A 246 -15.58 17.62 -6.69
CA PRO A 246 -15.73 18.16 -8.04
C PRO A 246 -17.18 18.31 -8.51
N GLU A 247 -18.10 17.42 -8.07
CA GLU A 247 -19.53 17.50 -8.47
C GLU A 247 -20.23 18.72 -7.89
N ILE A 248 -19.83 19.13 -6.67
CA ILE A 248 -20.39 20.32 -6.05
C ILE A 248 -19.87 21.58 -6.76
N MET A 249 -18.59 21.60 -7.10
CA MET A 249 -17.95 22.76 -7.73
C MET A 249 -18.36 22.97 -9.20
N SER A 250 -18.87 21.95 -9.87
CA SER A 250 -19.24 22.00 -11.31
C SER A 250 -20.63 22.59 -11.59
N LYS A 251 -21.47 22.83 -10.59
CA LYS A 251 -22.84 23.34 -10.74
C LYS A 251 -22.92 24.86 -10.57
N PHE A 252 -23.85 25.47 -11.28
CA PHE A 252 -24.09 26.91 -11.40
C PHE A 252 -24.05 27.72 -10.09
N TYR A 253 -23.82 29.04 -10.22
CA TYR A 253 -23.73 30.03 -9.16
C TYR A 253 -24.87 29.87 -8.10
N GLY A 254 -24.50 29.63 -6.82
CA GLY A 254 -25.45 29.54 -5.71
C GLY A 254 -26.06 28.16 -5.41
N GLU A 255 -26.01 27.21 -6.34
CA GLU A 255 -26.56 25.84 -6.13
C GLU A 255 -25.66 24.99 -5.21
N SER A 256 -24.35 25.21 -5.27
CA SER A 256 -23.37 24.47 -4.48
C SER A 256 -23.55 24.65 -2.97
N GLU A 257 -23.77 25.90 -2.54
CA GLU A 257 -24.00 26.23 -1.11
C GLU A 257 -25.36 25.70 -0.63
N ALA A 258 -26.39 25.80 -1.47
CA ALA A 258 -27.72 25.28 -1.15
C ALA A 258 -27.72 23.76 -1.02
N ARG A 259 -27.02 23.06 -1.91
CA ARG A 259 -26.89 21.60 -1.88
C ARG A 259 -26.15 21.10 -0.65
N LEU A 260 -25.04 21.75 -0.26
CA LEU A 260 -24.35 21.42 1.00
C LEU A 260 -25.27 21.56 2.20
N ARG A 261 -26.01 22.68 2.28
CA ARG A 261 -26.96 22.93 3.37
C ARG A 261 -28.06 21.86 3.40
N GLU A 262 -28.61 21.50 2.26
CA GLU A 262 -29.65 20.47 2.15
C GLU A 262 -29.15 19.11 2.69
N ILE A 263 -27.94 18.66 2.27
CA ILE A 263 -27.37 17.39 2.73
C ILE A 263 -27.13 17.39 4.24
N PHE A 264 -26.58 18.47 4.80
CA PHE A 264 -26.38 18.59 6.24
C PHE A 264 -27.71 18.59 7.01
N GLN A 265 -28.74 19.25 6.51
CA GLN A 265 -30.09 19.22 7.09
C GLN A 265 -30.71 17.83 7.04
N GLN A 266 -30.63 17.14 5.89
CA GLN A 266 -31.12 15.76 5.76
C GLN A 266 -30.39 14.81 6.72
N ALA A 267 -29.06 14.96 6.87
CA ALA A 267 -28.28 14.15 7.80
C ALA A 267 -28.69 14.39 9.26
N GLN A 268 -28.99 15.63 9.63
CA GLN A 268 -29.46 15.96 10.98
C GLN A 268 -30.88 15.42 11.27
N GLN A 269 -31.77 15.46 10.27
CA GLN A 269 -33.14 14.93 10.39
C GLN A 269 -33.17 13.40 10.49
N ASN A 270 -32.27 12.73 9.81
CA ASN A 270 -32.20 11.27 9.74
C ASN A 270 -31.03 10.71 10.59
N SER A 271 -30.77 11.31 11.75
CA SER A 271 -29.71 10.83 12.64
C SER A 271 -30.03 9.44 13.25
N PRO A 272 -29.03 8.57 13.51
CA PRO A 272 -27.59 8.79 13.33
C PRO A 272 -27.14 8.76 11.88
N SER A 273 -26.21 9.68 11.52
CA SER A 273 -25.79 9.88 10.13
C SER A 273 -24.28 10.14 10.00
N ILE A 274 -23.72 9.70 8.88
CA ILE A 274 -22.35 10.01 8.46
C ILE A 274 -22.41 10.79 7.15
N ILE A 275 -21.78 11.97 7.13
CA ILE A 275 -21.56 12.76 5.92
C ILE A 275 -20.12 12.49 5.46
N PHE A 276 -19.96 11.87 4.30
CA PHE A 276 -18.66 11.61 3.69
C PHE A 276 -18.39 12.62 2.58
N ILE A 277 -17.27 13.34 2.67
CA ILE A 277 -16.84 14.33 1.67
C ILE A 277 -15.56 13.80 1.02
N ASP A 278 -15.66 13.34 -0.21
CA ASP A 278 -14.51 12.90 -0.99
C ASP A 278 -13.86 14.08 -1.73
N GLU A 279 -12.57 13.99 -1.96
CA GLU A 279 -11.77 15.05 -2.59
C GLU A 279 -12.01 16.42 -1.94
N LEU A 280 -11.89 16.47 -0.60
CA LEU A 280 -12.15 17.66 0.20
C LEU A 280 -11.27 18.85 -0.23
N ASP A 281 -10.08 18.60 -0.75
CA ASP A 281 -9.17 19.59 -1.32
C ASP A 281 -9.73 20.29 -2.57
N ALA A 282 -10.66 19.69 -3.29
CA ALA A 282 -11.38 20.35 -4.37
C ALA A 282 -12.42 21.37 -3.89
N ILE A 283 -13.04 21.12 -2.71
CA ILE A 283 -14.05 22.02 -2.13
C ILE A 283 -13.39 23.13 -1.30
N ALA A 284 -12.33 22.81 -0.56
CA ALA A 284 -11.75 23.68 0.45
C ALA A 284 -10.22 23.81 0.32
N PRO A 285 -9.73 24.34 -0.81
CA PRO A 285 -8.31 24.62 -1.00
C PRO A 285 -7.85 25.79 -0.12
N LYS A 286 -6.53 25.94 0.06
CA LYS A 286 -5.95 27.07 0.80
C LYS A 286 -6.35 28.41 0.18
N ARG A 287 -6.67 29.39 1.04
CA ARG A 287 -7.09 30.72 0.61
C ARG A 287 -6.10 31.45 -0.30
N GLU A 288 -4.82 31.13 -0.17
CA GLU A 288 -3.74 31.69 -1.00
C GLU A 288 -3.73 31.16 -2.43
N GLU A 289 -4.28 29.97 -2.64
CA GLU A 289 -4.34 29.28 -3.94
C GLU A 289 -5.67 29.55 -4.68
N VAL A 290 -6.63 30.21 -4.00
CA VAL A 290 -7.99 30.44 -4.51
C VAL A 290 -8.15 31.82 -5.10
N THR A 291 -8.40 31.91 -6.40
CA THR A 291 -8.69 33.16 -7.12
C THR A 291 -10.20 33.44 -7.25
N GLY A 292 -11.08 32.46 -7.02
CA GLY A 292 -12.52 32.54 -7.20
C GLY A 292 -13.32 32.94 -5.94
N GLU A 293 -14.31 33.85 -6.07
CA GLU A 293 -15.24 34.18 -4.98
C GLU A 293 -16.16 33.03 -4.59
N VAL A 294 -16.52 32.16 -5.54
CA VAL A 294 -17.44 31.03 -5.32
C VAL A 294 -16.81 30.01 -4.37
N GLU A 295 -15.55 29.66 -4.61
CA GLU A 295 -14.80 28.71 -3.78
C GLU A 295 -14.70 29.22 -2.33
N ARG A 296 -14.39 30.50 -2.14
CA ARG A 296 -14.33 31.11 -0.79
C ARG A 296 -15.64 31.04 -0.04
N ARG A 297 -16.78 31.18 -0.74
CA ARG A 297 -18.14 31.10 -0.14
C ARG A 297 -18.47 29.68 0.24
N VAL A 298 -18.17 28.69 -0.62
CA VAL A 298 -18.38 27.27 -0.33
C VAL A 298 -17.59 26.83 0.89
N VAL A 299 -16.30 27.23 0.99
CA VAL A 299 -15.48 26.97 2.18
C VAL A 299 -16.09 27.61 3.44
N ALA A 300 -16.49 28.87 3.36
CA ALA A 300 -17.13 29.56 4.50
C ALA A 300 -18.44 28.89 4.93
N GLN A 301 -19.25 28.44 3.96
CA GLN A 301 -20.48 27.69 4.23
C GLN A 301 -20.20 26.35 4.89
N LEU A 302 -19.21 25.58 4.40
CA LEU A 302 -18.82 24.30 5.01
C LEU A 302 -18.35 24.48 6.46
N LEU A 303 -17.51 25.50 6.71
CA LEU A 303 -17.07 25.84 8.06
C LEU A 303 -18.25 26.17 8.99
N ALA A 304 -19.21 27.00 8.53
CA ALA A 304 -20.39 27.34 9.28
C ALA A 304 -21.30 26.12 9.56
N LEU A 305 -21.45 25.23 8.60
CA LEU A 305 -22.24 24.00 8.78
C LEU A 305 -21.58 23.04 9.77
N MET A 306 -20.25 22.89 9.75
CA MET A 306 -19.53 22.07 10.73
C MET A 306 -19.61 22.67 12.16
N ASP A 307 -19.47 24.00 12.29
CA ASP A 307 -19.60 24.67 13.58
C ASP A 307 -21.03 24.54 14.13
N GLY A 308 -22.04 24.50 13.25
CA GLY A 308 -23.46 24.31 13.58
C GLY A 308 -23.84 22.87 13.99
N LEU A 309 -22.96 21.87 13.83
CA LEU A 309 -23.22 20.53 14.33
C LEU A 309 -23.21 20.52 15.85
N SER A 310 -24.31 20.07 16.46
CA SER A 310 -24.41 19.95 17.91
C SER A 310 -23.47 18.84 18.40
N GLY A 311 -22.79 19.07 19.55
CA GLY A 311 -21.85 18.12 20.16
C GLY A 311 -22.48 16.81 20.70
N ARG A 312 -23.74 16.49 20.33
CA ARG A 312 -24.46 15.30 20.80
C ARG A 312 -24.10 14.01 20.01
N GLY A 313 -23.14 14.06 19.05
CA GLY A 313 -22.61 12.87 18.39
C GLY A 313 -23.53 12.18 17.37
N ASN A 314 -24.67 12.78 17.02
CA ASN A 314 -25.64 12.15 16.12
C ASN A 314 -25.29 12.27 14.62
N VAL A 315 -24.40 13.20 14.26
CA VAL A 315 -23.89 13.39 12.89
C VAL A 315 -22.38 13.57 12.94
N ILE A 316 -21.65 12.76 12.21
CA ILE A 316 -20.19 12.83 12.09
C ILE A 316 -19.83 13.08 10.64
N VAL A 317 -18.87 13.97 10.39
CA VAL A 317 -18.36 14.28 9.04
C VAL A 317 -17.04 13.55 8.84
N ILE A 318 -16.92 12.77 7.78
CA ILE A 318 -15.66 12.14 7.36
C ILE A 318 -15.19 12.84 6.08
N GLY A 319 -14.07 13.54 6.14
CA GLY A 319 -13.42 14.11 4.97
C GLY A 319 -12.34 13.18 4.42
N ALA A 320 -12.22 13.07 3.11
CA ALA A 320 -11.13 12.36 2.47
C ALA A 320 -10.35 13.28 1.53
N THR A 321 -9.02 13.20 1.56
CA THR A 321 -8.14 13.97 0.66
C THR A 321 -6.87 13.19 0.34
N ASN A 322 -6.37 13.37 -0.87
CA ASN A 322 -5.04 12.91 -1.26
C ASN A 322 -3.95 13.95 -0.92
N ARG A 323 -4.35 15.21 -0.66
CA ARG A 323 -3.43 16.34 -0.51
C ARG A 323 -3.74 17.15 0.75
N PRO A 324 -3.44 16.63 1.98
CA PRO A 324 -3.77 17.32 3.23
C PRO A 324 -3.11 18.70 3.36
N SER A 325 -1.98 18.91 2.70
CA SER A 325 -1.29 20.20 2.67
C SER A 325 -1.99 21.26 1.82
N ALA A 326 -2.89 20.89 0.91
CA ALA A 326 -3.66 21.81 0.08
C ALA A 326 -4.93 22.34 0.76
N LEU A 327 -5.36 21.73 1.88
CA LEU A 327 -6.57 22.13 2.61
C LEU A 327 -6.40 23.45 3.37
N ASP A 328 -7.50 24.24 3.47
CA ASP A 328 -7.57 25.42 4.34
C ASP A 328 -7.31 25.00 5.81
N PRO A 329 -6.29 25.60 6.48
CA PRO A 329 -5.96 25.27 7.87
C PRO A 329 -7.14 25.47 8.86
N ALA A 330 -8.13 26.30 8.50
CA ALA A 330 -9.31 26.53 9.33
C ALA A 330 -10.18 25.28 9.48
N LEU A 331 -10.16 24.34 8.53
CA LEU A 331 -10.88 23.07 8.63
C LEU A 331 -10.24 22.11 9.65
N ARG A 332 -8.93 22.23 9.87
CA ARG A 332 -8.15 21.35 10.76
C ARG A 332 -8.08 21.85 12.20
N ARG A 333 -8.96 22.79 12.56
CA ARG A 333 -9.05 23.32 13.93
C ARG A 333 -10.00 22.47 14.79
N PRO A 334 -9.77 22.41 16.13
CA PRO A 334 -10.68 21.75 17.05
C PRO A 334 -12.15 22.19 16.83
N GLY A 335 -13.08 21.25 16.94
CA GLY A 335 -14.49 21.45 16.66
C GLY A 335 -14.92 21.24 15.21
N ARG A 336 -13.98 20.89 14.30
CA ARG A 336 -14.22 20.59 12.88
C ARG A 336 -13.63 19.23 12.53
N PHE A 337 -12.55 19.17 11.72
CA PHE A 337 -11.80 17.92 11.53
C PHE A 337 -10.75 17.80 12.65
N ASP A 338 -11.20 17.37 13.81
CA ASP A 338 -10.39 17.30 15.03
C ASP A 338 -9.36 16.18 15.00
N ARG A 339 -9.63 15.16 14.19
CA ARG A 339 -8.83 13.95 14.11
C ARG A 339 -8.42 13.70 12.69
N GLU A 340 -7.15 13.37 12.54
CA GLU A 340 -6.55 13.00 11.25
C GLU A 340 -6.05 11.57 11.32
N ILE A 341 -6.37 10.79 10.29
CA ILE A 341 -5.92 9.40 10.15
C ILE A 341 -5.25 9.28 8.79
N GLU A 342 -3.99 8.92 8.82
CA GLU A 342 -3.22 8.64 7.61
C GLU A 342 -3.50 7.21 7.13
N ILE A 343 -3.89 7.09 5.86
CA ILE A 343 -4.11 5.81 5.19
C ILE A 343 -2.94 5.61 4.22
N GLY A 344 -1.98 4.79 4.64
CA GLY A 344 -0.76 4.52 3.89
C GLY A 344 -0.94 3.52 2.75
N VAL A 345 0.16 3.24 2.04
CA VAL A 345 0.25 2.11 1.10
C VAL A 345 0.33 0.82 1.91
N PRO A 346 -0.37 -0.25 1.53
CA PRO A 346 -0.38 -1.49 2.30
C PRO A 346 1.01 -2.14 2.38
N ASP A 347 1.37 -2.62 3.56
CA ASP A 347 2.56 -3.43 3.79
C ASP A 347 2.43 -4.82 3.13
N LYS A 348 3.44 -5.68 3.23
CA LYS A 348 3.42 -7.02 2.63
C LYS A 348 2.23 -7.86 3.08
N GLN A 349 1.89 -7.81 4.39
CA GLN A 349 0.75 -8.53 4.93
C GLN A 349 -0.57 -7.95 4.43
N GLY A 350 -0.69 -6.62 4.42
CA GLY A 350 -1.85 -5.92 3.88
C GLY A 350 -2.07 -6.20 2.40
N ARG A 351 -1.00 -6.23 1.57
CA ARG A 351 -1.11 -6.63 0.17
C ARG A 351 -1.61 -8.07 0.01
N HIS A 352 -1.12 -8.98 0.84
CA HIS A 352 -1.62 -10.36 0.85
C HIS A 352 -3.12 -10.43 1.16
N GLU A 353 -3.59 -9.70 2.17
CA GLU A 353 -5.01 -9.63 2.53
C GLU A 353 -5.86 -9.01 1.41
N VAL A 354 -5.39 -7.91 0.81
CA VAL A 354 -6.06 -7.25 -0.33
C VAL A 354 -6.15 -8.20 -1.53
N LEU A 355 -5.08 -8.95 -1.84
CA LEU A 355 -5.10 -9.98 -2.89
C LEU A 355 -6.12 -11.07 -2.58
N GLN A 356 -6.19 -11.55 -1.33
CA GLN A 356 -7.20 -12.53 -0.92
C GLN A 356 -8.63 -12.01 -1.10
N ILE A 357 -8.87 -10.73 -0.82
CA ILE A 357 -10.18 -10.09 -1.02
C ILE A 357 -10.54 -10.08 -2.52
N HIS A 358 -9.65 -9.60 -3.37
CA HIS A 358 -9.93 -9.45 -4.80
C HIS A 358 -9.92 -10.77 -5.58
N THR A 359 -9.32 -11.84 -5.04
CA THR A 359 -9.34 -13.17 -5.65
C THR A 359 -10.38 -14.12 -5.02
N ARG A 360 -11.16 -13.67 -4.04
CA ARG A 360 -12.11 -14.49 -3.27
C ARG A 360 -13.11 -15.27 -4.15
N GLY A 361 -13.48 -14.72 -5.30
CA GLY A 361 -14.41 -15.35 -6.24
C GLY A 361 -13.76 -16.02 -7.46
N MET A 362 -12.44 -16.02 -7.55
CA MET A 362 -11.71 -16.56 -8.70
C MET A 362 -11.41 -18.05 -8.52
N PRO A 363 -11.56 -18.88 -9.55
CA PRO A 363 -11.14 -20.28 -9.53
C PRO A 363 -9.61 -20.34 -9.66
N LEU A 364 -8.89 -20.19 -8.56
CA LEU A 364 -7.43 -20.23 -8.52
C LEU A 364 -6.93 -21.67 -8.67
N ALA A 365 -5.94 -21.90 -9.53
CA ALA A 365 -5.22 -23.15 -9.66
C ALA A 365 -4.29 -23.38 -8.43
N GLU A 366 -3.85 -24.59 -8.20
CA GLU A 366 -3.00 -24.97 -7.05
C GLU A 366 -1.61 -24.32 -7.09
N ASP A 367 -1.15 -23.87 -8.27
CA ASP A 367 0.15 -23.22 -8.49
C ASP A 367 0.19 -21.75 -8.01
N VAL A 368 -0.97 -21.13 -7.69
CA VAL A 368 -1.05 -19.72 -7.32
C VAL A 368 -0.65 -19.50 -5.87
N ASP A 369 0.49 -18.83 -5.67
CA ASP A 369 0.96 -18.40 -4.36
C ASP A 369 0.74 -16.89 -4.17
N LEU A 370 -0.34 -16.54 -3.44
CA LEU A 370 -0.69 -15.15 -3.12
C LEU A 370 0.36 -14.47 -2.22
N LYS A 371 1.15 -15.22 -1.44
CA LYS A 371 2.21 -14.63 -0.61
C LYS A 371 3.36 -14.15 -1.48
N LYS A 372 3.76 -14.98 -2.47
CA LYS A 372 4.77 -14.60 -3.44
C LYS A 372 4.34 -13.40 -4.28
N LEU A 373 3.06 -13.32 -4.66
CA LEU A 373 2.49 -12.16 -5.34
C LEU A 373 2.54 -10.90 -4.46
N ALA A 374 2.25 -11.02 -3.16
CA ALA A 374 2.36 -9.89 -2.23
C ALA A 374 3.81 -9.40 -2.06
N GLU A 375 4.81 -10.28 -2.18
CA GLU A 375 6.24 -9.91 -2.23
C GLU A 375 6.57 -9.12 -3.50
N MET A 376 6.12 -9.62 -4.65
CA MET A 376 6.40 -9.01 -5.96
C MET A 376 5.71 -7.66 -6.16
N THR A 377 4.52 -7.44 -5.58
CA THR A 377 3.69 -6.24 -5.76
C THR A 377 4.07 -5.10 -4.80
N HIS A 378 5.35 -4.88 -4.60
CA HIS A 378 5.83 -3.79 -3.75
C HIS A 378 5.37 -2.42 -4.28
N GLY A 379 4.89 -1.53 -3.38
CA GLY A 379 4.39 -0.20 -3.76
C GLY A 379 3.01 -0.17 -4.44
N TYR A 380 2.32 -1.31 -4.56
CA TYR A 380 0.96 -1.36 -5.08
C TYR A 380 -0.04 -0.88 -4.03
N THR A 381 -0.96 -0.02 -4.44
CA THR A 381 -2.13 0.38 -3.64
C THR A 381 -3.23 -0.67 -3.72
N GLY A 382 -4.27 -0.54 -2.90
CA GLY A 382 -5.44 -1.42 -2.98
C GLY A 382 -6.10 -1.40 -4.36
N ALA A 383 -6.16 -0.23 -5.02
CA ALA A 383 -6.70 -0.08 -6.37
C ALA A 383 -5.84 -0.78 -7.43
N ASP A 384 -4.51 -0.76 -7.28
CA ASP A 384 -3.58 -1.44 -8.19
C ASP A 384 -3.71 -2.96 -8.08
N LEU A 385 -3.83 -3.47 -6.85
CA LEU A 385 -4.05 -4.90 -6.59
C LEU A 385 -5.40 -5.37 -7.14
N ALA A 386 -6.44 -4.53 -7.04
CA ALA A 386 -7.73 -4.79 -7.67
C ALA A 386 -7.63 -4.80 -9.20
N ALA A 387 -6.83 -3.88 -9.78
CA ALA A 387 -6.56 -3.86 -11.22
C ALA A 387 -5.76 -5.09 -11.66
N LEU A 388 -4.76 -5.51 -10.88
CA LEU A 388 -4.01 -6.74 -11.11
C LEU A 388 -4.93 -7.97 -11.14
N GLY A 389 -5.82 -8.11 -10.15
CA GLY A 389 -6.80 -9.20 -10.13
C GLY A 389 -7.70 -9.21 -11.35
N ARG A 390 -8.22 -8.04 -11.77
CA ARG A 390 -9.05 -7.92 -12.99
C ARG A 390 -8.29 -8.27 -14.26
N GLU A 391 -7.07 -7.75 -14.42
CA GLU A 391 -6.27 -8.05 -15.62
C GLU A 391 -5.87 -9.53 -15.67
N THR A 392 -5.55 -10.12 -14.51
CA THR A 392 -5.29 -11.57 -14.41
C THR A 392 -6.49 -12.39 -14.87
N ALA A 393 -7.71 -12.03 -14.43
CA ALA A 393 -8.93 -12.70 -14.89
C ALA A 393 -9.14 -12.54 -16.40
N MET A 394 -8.81 -11.35 -16.97
CA MET A 394 -8.87 -11.12 -18.41
C MET A 394 -7.82 -11.95 -19.19
N LYS A 395 -6.60 -12.13 -18.64
CA LYS A 395 -5.58 -13.00 -19.23
C LYS A 395 -6.04 -14.46 -19.22
N ALA A 396 -6.56 -14.95 -18.10
CA ALA A 396 -7.16 -16.28 -18.02
C ALA A 396 -8.30 -16.44 -19.02
N LEU A 397 -9.22 -15.47 -19.14
CA LEU A 397 -10.30 -15.50 -20.11
C LEU A 397 -9.77 -15.58 -21.55
N ARG A 398 -8.78 -14.75 -21.94
CA ARG A 398 -8.16 -14.77 -23.27
C ARG A 398 -7.57 -16.14 -23.62
N ARG A 399 -7.08 -16.91 -22.64
CA ARG A 399 -6.54 -18.26 -22.83
C ARG A 399 -7.63 -19.27 -23.22
N TYR A 400 -8.88 -19.05 -22.78
CA TYR A 400 -10.03 -19.90 -23.09
C TYR A 400 -10.83 -19.44 -24.30
N LEU A 401 -10.70 -18.16 -24.75
CA LEU A 401 -11.43 -17.62 -25.91
C LEU A 401 -11.37 -18.50 -27.17
N PRO A 402 -10.22 -19.13 -27.54
CA PRO A 402 -10.17 -20.01 -28.71
C PRO A 402 -11.02 -21.28 -28.58
N GLN A 403 -11.43 -21.65 -27.35
CA GLN A 403 -12.26 -22.83 -27.06
C GLN A 403 -13.74 -22.48 -26.95
N ILE A 404 -14.09 -21.18 -27.01
CA ILE A 404 -15.44 -20.67 -26.88
C ILE A 404 -15.94 -20.24 -28.28
N ASN A 405 -17.04 -20.83 -28.72
CA ASN A 405 -17.72 -20.38 -29.94
C ASN A 405 -18.54 -19.13 -29.58
N LEU A 406 -18.05 -17.94 -30.00
CA LEU A 406 -18.71 -16.66 -29.71
C LEU A 406 -20.04 -16.46 -30.49
N GLU A 407 -20.35 -17.30 -31.48
CA GLU A 407 -21.57 -17.26 -32.23
C GLU A 407 -22.73 -18.02 -31.52
N GLU A 408 -22.42 -18.83 -30.52
CA GLU A 408 -23.40 -19.52 -29.69
C GLU A 408 -23.89 -18.59 -28.58
N GLU A 409 -25.23 -18.47 -28.42
CA GLU A 409 -25.82 -17.65 -27.33
C GLU A 409 -25.44 -18.11 -25.92
N ARG A 410 -24.92 -19.34 -25.77
CA ARG A 410 -24.56 -19.92 -24.46
C ARG A 410 -23.21 -20.60 -24.49
N ILE A 411 -22.39 -20.27 -23.50
CA ILE A 411 -21.09 -20.97 -23.27
C ILE A 411 -21.37 -22.32 -22.62
N PRO A 412 -20.81 -23.43 -23.14
CA PRO A 412 -21.00 -24.75 -22.56
C PRO A 412 -20.55 -24.81 -21.09
N PRO A 413 -21.34 -25.38 -20.17
CA PRO A 413 -20.97 -25.51 -18.77
C PRO A 413 -19.63 -26.22 -18.54
N SER A 414 -19.27 -27.16 -19.40
CA SER A 414 -18.01 -27.90 -19.35
C SER A 414 -16.77 -27.03 -19.57
N VAL A 415 -16.89 -25.88 -20.24
CA VAL A 415 -15.81 -24.91 -20.40
C VAL A 415 -15.71 -24.04 -19.16
N LEU A 416 -16.85 -23.62 -18.61
CA LEU A 416 -16.89 -22.79 -17.40
C LEU A 416 -16.32 -23.52 -16.18
N GLU A 417 -16.59 -24.82 -16.04
CA GLU A 417 -16.06 -25.66 -14.95
C GLU A 417 -14.54 -25.91 -15.02
N LYS A 418 -13.98 -25.86 -16.24
CA LYS A 418 -12.55 -26.06 -16.45
C LYS A 418 -11.72 -24.77 -16.41
N MET A 419 -12.39 -23.60 -16.33
CA MET A 419 -11.69 -22.33 -16.26
C MET A 419 -10.92 -22.22 -14.93
N ASP A 420 -9.61 -22.10 -15.01
CA ASP A 420 -8.73 -21.84 -13.88
C ASP A 420 -7.87 -20.59 -14.13
N VAL A 421 -7.46 -19.94 -13.06
CA VAL A 421 -6.53 -18.81 -13.08
C VAL A 421 -5.20 -19.31 -12.54
N ARG A 422 -4.12 -19.17 -13.32
CA ARG A 422 -2.79 -19.71 -13.01
C ARG A 422 -1.83 -18.61 -12.59
N MET A 423 -0.71 -19.03 -12.00
CA MET A 423 0.35 -18.09 -11.60
C MET A 423 0.91 -17.32 -12.82
N ASP A 424 1.01 -17.94 -13.99
CA ASP A 424 1.47 -17.30 -15.24
C ASP A 424 0.55 -16.16 -15.67
N ASP A 425 -0.77 -16.27 -15.47
CA ASP A 425 -1.72 -15.22 -15.76
C ASP A 425 -1.46 -13.98 -14.88
N PHE A 426 -1.12 -14.19 -13.57
CA PHE A 426 -0.71 -13.13 -12.66
C PHE A 426 0.62 -12.48 -13.05
N ILE A 427 1.61 -13.27 -13.42
CA ILE A 427 2.93 -12.75 -13.86
C ILE A 427 2.78 -11.89 -15.11
N ASN A 428 1.96 -12.33 -16.07
CA ASN A 428 1.71 -11.57 -17.30
C ASN A 428 0.90 -10.29 -17.02
N ALA A 429 -0.07 -10.32 -16.13
CA ALA A 429 -0.81 -9.14 -15.70
C ALA A 429 0.09 -8.15 -14.93
N TYR A 430 0.99 -8.65 -14.07
CA TYR A 430 1.94 -7.83 -13.32
C TYR A 430 2.84 -6.97 -14.23
N LYS A 431 3.23 -7.48 -15.41
CA LYS A 431 4.02 -6.72 -16.38
C LYS A 431 3.27 -5.53 -17.00
N GLU A 432 1.95 -5.56 -17.00
CA GLU A 432 1.10 -4.52 -17.62
C GLU A 432 0.56 -3.51 -16.60
N VAL A 433 0.35 -3.93 -15.35
CA VAL A 433 -0.18 -3.05 -14.30
C VAL A 433 0.96 -2.32 -13.61
N THR A 434 1.09 -1.03 -13.88
CA THR A 434 2.06 -0.15 -13.21
C THR A 434 1.46 0.45 -11.93
N PRO A 435 2.15 0.41 -10.78
CA PRO A 435 1.64 0.91 -9.51
C PRO A 435 1.36 2.41 -9.55
N THR A 436 0.18 2.79 -9.04
CA THR A 436 -0.30 4.19 -9.05
C THR A 436 0.50 5.07 -8.10
N ALA A 437 0.91 4.55 -6.94
CA ALA A 437 1.78 5.26 -6.01
C ALA A 437 3.13 5.64 -6.64
N MET A 438 3.57 4.89 -7.65
CA MET A 438 4.80 5.17 -8.40
C MET A 438 4.61 6.21 -9.52
N ARG A 439 3.38 6.43 -10.03
CA ARG A 439 3.14 7.42 -11.09
C ARG A 439 3.29 8.86 -10.60
N GLU A 440 2.94 9.13 -9.34
CA GLU A 440 3.12 10.45 -8.71
C GLU A 440 4.50 10.63 -8.07
N VAL A 441 5.26 9.55 -7.91
CA VAL A 441 6.62 9.52 -7.39
C VAL A 441 7.49 8.87 -8.47
N TYR A 442 8.57 9.54 -8.87
CA TYR A 442 9.65 8.89 -9.61
C TYR A 442 10.36 7.91 -8.65
N ILE A 443 9.71 6.79 -8.32
CA ILE A 443 10.35 5.67 -7.64
C ILE A 443 11.00 4.84 -8.73
N GLU A 444 12.31 4.89 -8.83
CA GLU A 444 13.04 3.95 -9.66
C GLU A 444 12.94 2.57 -9.00
N VAL A 445 12.28 1.63 -9.67
CA VAL A 445 12.42 0.21 -9.30
C VAL A 445 13.82 -0.19 -9.71
N SER A 446 14.72 -0.21 -8.74
CA SER A 446 16.07 -0.69 -8.96
C SER A 446 16.04 -2.22 -9.07
N THR A 447 16.64 -2.75 -10.12
CA THR A 447 16.84 -4.20 -10.32
C THR A 447 18.30 -4.60 -10.15
N VAL A 448 19.12 -3.71 -9.60
CA VAL A 448 20.56 -3.94 -9.41
C VAL A 448 20.78 -4.76 -8.13
N HIS A 449 21.46 -5.88 -8.25
CA HIS A 449 21.85 -6.77 -7.15
C HIS A 449 23.32 -6.61 -6.77
N TRP A 450 23.71 -7.11 -5.58
CA TRP A 450 25.12 -7.13 -5.17
C TRP A 450 26.03 -7.91 -6.12
N SER A 451 25.49 -8.88 -6.87
CA SER A 451 26.17 -9.64 -7.93
C SER A 451 26.63 -8.77 -9.10
N ASP A 452 25.89 -7.70 -9.38
CA ASP A 452 26.12 -6.81 -10.53
C ASP A 452 27.22 -5.78 -10.28
N ILE A 453 27.79 -5.79 -9.06
CA ILE A 453 28.86 -4.88 -8.64
C ILE A 453 30.13 -5.69 -8.40
N GLY A 454 31.17 -5.48 -9.20
CA GLY A 454 32.46 -6.13 -9.03
C GLY A 454 33.27 -5.51 -7.89
N GLY A 455 33.74 -6.35 -6.94
CA GLY A 455 34.54 -5.95 -5.81
C GLY A 455 33.81 -5.08 -4.78
N LEU A 456 34.57 -4.18 -4.10
CA LEU A 456 34.07 -3.27 -3.07
C LEU A 456 33.47 -3.99 -1.85
N ASP A 457 33.99 -5.16 -1.48
CA ASP A 457 33.40 -6.03 -0.46
C ASP A 457 33.30 -5.34 0.91
N ASP A 458 34.29 -4.56 1.32
CA ASP A 458 34.25 -3.78 2.55
C ASP A 458 33.15 -2.71 2.52
N VAL A 459 32.97 -2.02 1.38
CA VAL A 459 31.93 -0.99 1.20
C VAL A 459 30.55 -1.63 1.23
N LYS A 460 30.39 -2.78 0.55
CA LYS A 460 29.14 -3.56 0.55
C LYS A 460 28.79 -3.99 1.98
N GLN A 461 29.77 -4.48 2.75
CA GLN A 461 29.54 -4.90 4.13
C GLN A 461 29.10 -3.71 5.02
N HIS A 462 29.77 -2.57 4.92
CA HIS A 462 29.37 -1.37 5.65
C HIS A 462 27.96 -0.89 5.30
N LEU A 463 27.56 -0.99 4.02
CA LEU A 463 26.20 -0.64 3.58
C LEU A 463 25.16 -1.65 4.07
N LYS A 464 25.46 -2.94 4.07
CA LYS A 464 24.58 -3.97 4.64
C LYS A 464 24.32 -3.70 6.13
N GLU A 465 25.36 -3.41 6.90
CA GLU A 465 25.26 -3.13 8.34
C GLU A 465 24.48 -1.83 8.62
N ALA A 466 24.68 -0.80 7.80
CA ALA A 466 24.13 0.52 8.05
C ALA A 466 22.71 0.72 7.48
N VAL A 467 22.32 -0.03 6.45
CA VAL A 467 21.04 0.12 5.74
C VAL A 467 20.21 -1.14 5.79
N GLU A 468 20.76 -2.26 5.29
CA GLU A 468 20.00 -3.50 5.11
C GLU A 468 19.54 -4.09 6.44
N TRP A 469 20.45 -4.19 7.43
CA TRP A 469 20.10 -4.76 8.73
C TRP A 469 19.06 -3.96 9.49
N PRO A 470 19.15 -2.61 9.60
CA PRO A 470 18.11 -1.82 10.27
C PRO A 470 16.73 -1.91 9.61
N LEU A 471 16.68 -1.94 8.26
CA LEU A 471 15.42 -2.01 7.52
C LEU A 471 14.77 -3.41 7.57
N LYS A 472 15.58 -4.48 7.52
CA LYS A 472 15.09 -5.86 7.60
C LYS A 472 14.76 -6.32 9.02
N ASN A 473 15.49 -5.84 10.01
CA ASN A 473 15.41 -6.33 11.40
C ASN A 473 15.36 -5.19 12.43
N PRO A 474 14.39 -4.30 12.38
CA PRO A 474 14.30 -3.13 13.29
C PRO A 474 14.22 -3.54 14.78
N GLU A 475 13.61 -4.69 15.06
CA GLU A 475 13.44 -5.23 16.42
C GLU A 475 14.78 -5.51 17.12
N ILE A 476 15.80 -5.95 16.38
CA ILE A 476 17.13 -6.24 16.94
C ILE A 476 17.78 -4.95 17.44
N PHE A 477 17.70 -3.88 16.65
CA PHE A 477 18.24 -2.57 17.01
C PHE A 477 17.53 -1.97 18.23
N SER A 478 16.21 -2.06 18.27
CA SER A 478 15.39 -1.62 19.40
C SER A 478 15.75 -2.38 20.69
N ARG A 479 15.92 -3.70 20.61
CA ARG A 479 16.29 -4.56 21.75
C ARG A 479 17.67 -4.26 22.30
N LEU A 480 18.62 -3.91 21.42
CA LEU A 480 20.00 -3.56 21.81
C LEU A 480 20.16 -2.08 22.19
N GLY A 481 19.11 -1.26 22.03
CA GLY A 481 19.17 0.18 22.28
C GLY A 481 20.09 0.95 21.31
N ILE A 482 20.41 0.37 20.15
CA ILE A 482 21.27 0.96 19.14
C ILE A 482 20.40 1.78 18.17
N LYS A 483 20.76 3.04 17.94
CA LYS A 483 20.10 3.87 16.93
C LYS A 483 20.81 3.67 15.59
N PRO A 484 20.10 3.24 14.53
CA PRO A 484 20.69 3.16 13.18
C PRO A 484 21.06 4.56 12.66
N PRO A 485 22.05 4.66 11.76
CA PRO A 485 22.40 5.93 11.14
C PRO A 485 21.24 6.44 10.28
N LYS A 486 20.97 7.74 10.35
CA LYS A 486 19.95 8.39 9.52
C LYS A 486 20.43 8.64 8.09
N GLY A 487 21.71 8.97 7.96
CA GLY A 487 22.31 9.33 6.69
C GLY A 487 23.70 8.74 6.49
N ILE A 488 24.00 8.40 5.25
CA ILE A 488 25.26 7.83 4.80
C ILE A 488 25.77 8.65 3.62
N LEU A 489 27.00 9.15 3.69
CA LEU A 489 27.65 9.84 2.58
C LEU A 489 28.68 8.92 1.92
N LEU A 490 28.42 8.58 0.65
CA LEU A 490 29.36 7.90 -0.24
C LEU A 490 30.24 8.94 -0.92
N TYR A 491 31.56 8.86 -0.79
CA TYR A 491 32.45 9.77 -1.47
C TYR A 491 33.62 9.01 -2.10
N GLY A 492 34.16 9.57 -3.18
CA GLY A 492 35.27 8.96 -3.92
C GLY A 492 35.33 9.41 -5.37
N PRO A 493 36.26 8.90 -6.17
CA PRO A 493 36.41 9.27 -7.56
C PRO A 493 35.15 9.05 -8.39
N PRO A 494 34.94 9.82 -9.48
CA PRO A 494 33.83 9.59 -10.39
C PRO A 494 33.93 8.21 -11.05
N GLY A 495 32.80 7.63 -11.43
CA GLY A 495 32.76 6.33 -12.12
C GLY A 495 33.05 5.10 -11.27
N CYS A 496 33.27 5.23 -9.94
CA CYS A 496 33.57 4.08 -9.04
C CYS A 496 32.31 3.40 -8.47
N GLY A 497 31.12 3.62 -9.03
CA GLY A 497 29.93 2.83 -8.72
C GLY A 497 29.11 3.32 -7.52
N LYS A 498 29.25 4.57 -7.04
CA LYS A 498 28.49 5.12 -5.89
C LYS A 498 26.97 5.01 -6.08
N THR A 499 26.47 5.39 -7.24
CA THR A 499 25.04 5.32 -7.60
C THR A 499 24.56 3.86 -7.71
N LEU A 500 25.41 2.96 -8.27
CA LEU A 500 25.11 1.52 -8.34
C LEU A 500 25.02 0.88 -6.95
N LEU A 501 25.92 1.24 -6.03
CA LEU A 501 25.90 0.78 -4.64
C LEU A 501 24.60 1.18 -3.92
N ALA A 502 24.15 2.43 -4.11
CA ALA A 502 22.91 2.91 -3.51
C ALA A 502 21.67 2.19 -4.09
N ARG A 503 21.67 1.90 -5.39
CA ARG A 503 20.63 1.10 -6.02
C ARG A 503 20.62 -0.34 -5.52
N ALA A 504 21.78 -0.97 -5.44
CA ALA A 504 21.89 -2.35 -4.98
C ALA A 504 21.44 -2.51 -3.51
N VAL A 505 21.84 -1.62 -2.62
CA VAL A 505 21.41 -1.69 -1.22
C VAL A 505 19.90 -1.50 -1.06
N SER A 506 19.28 -0.66 -1.90
CA SER A 506 17.82 -0.50 -1.93
C SER A 506 17.11 -1.76 -2.40
N THR A 507 17.57 -2.38 -3.50
CA THR A 507 17.03 -3.63 -4.02
C THR A 507 17.13 -4.74 -2.98
N GLU A 508 18.30 -4.92 -2.40
CA GLU A 508 18.56 -5.99 -1.43
C GLU A 508 17.85 -5.77 -0.08
N SER A 509 17.59 -4.51 0.31
CA SER A 509 16.81 -4.19 1.52
C SER A 509 15.30 -4.20 1.29
N GLU A 510 14.84 -4.49 0.08
CA GLU A 510 13.42 -4.44 -0.31
C GLU A 510 12.78 -3.05 -0.06
N ALA A 511 13.59 -1.98 -0.12
CA ALA A 511 13.16 -0.62 0.13
C ALA A 511 12.90 0.14 -1.18
N ASN A 512 11.97 1.08 -1.16
CA ASN A 512 11.70 1.96 -2.28
C ASN A 512 12.87 2.91 -2.53
N PHE A 513 13.32 3.06 -3.78
CA PHE A 513 14.43 3.93 -4.15
C PHE A 513 13.93 5.24 -4.74
N ILE A 514 14.24 6.36 -4.08
CA ILE A 514 13.87 7.70 -4.51
C ILE A 514 15.16 8.47 -4.80
N SER A 515 15.47 8.67 -6.07
CA SER A 515 16.69 9.33 -6.52
C SER A 515 16.43 10.80 -6.85
N ILE A 516 17.36 11.65 -6.43
CA ILE A 516 17.34 13.09 -6.71
C ILE A 516 18.75 13.50 -7.15
N LYS A 517 18.85 14.18 -8.27
CA LYS A 517 20.10 14.81 -8.70
C LYS A 517 20.14 16.27 -8.27
N GLY A 518 21.28 16.69 -7.71
CA GLY A 518 21.46 18.04 -7.23
C GLY A 518 21.00 19.14 -8.19
N PRO A 519 21.45 19.16 -9.46
CA PRO A 519 21.04 20.16 -10.45
C PRO A 519 19.54 20.21 -10.74
N GLU A 520 18.82 19.09 -10.61
CA GLU A 520 17.38 19.03 -10.89
C GLU A 520 16.54 19.79 -9.86
N VAL A 521 17.04 19.90 -8.63
CA VAL A 521 16.37 20.67 -7.56
C VAL A 521 16.41 22.16 -7.85
N PHE A 522 17.46 22.65 -8.50
CA PHE A 522 17.65 24.06 -8.80
C PHE A 522 17.05 24.48 -10.16
N SER A 523 16.90 23.55 -11.12
CA SER A 523 16.43 23.82 -12.48
C SER A 523 14.91 23.99 -12.61
N LYS A 524 14.14 23.46 -11.69
CA LYS A 524 12.67 23.54 -11.66
C LYS A 524 12.18 24.73 -10.83
N TRP A 525 12.32 25.98 -11.32
CA TRP A 525 11.69 27.19 -10.78
C TRP A 525 12.36 27.81 -9.55
N VAL A 526 12.77 29.06 -9.70
CA VAL A 526 13.24 29.92 -8.61
C VAL A 526 12.10 30.09 -7.59
N GLY A 527 12.30 29.60 -6.35
CA GLY A 527 11.32 29.64 -5.25
C GLY A 527 10.63 28.31 -4.88
N GLU A 528 10.80 27.23 -5.67
CA GLU A 528 10.16 25.92 -5.39
C GLU A 528 11.14 24.85 -4.90
N SER A 529 12.42 25.11 -4.84
CA SER A 529 13.46 24.13 -4.44
C SER A 529 13.27 23.60 -3.02
N GLU A 530 12.82 24.43 -2.07
CA GLU A 530 12.48 24.02 -0.71
C GLU A 530 11.25 23.09 -0.68
N LYS A 531 10.24 23.41 -1.51
CA LYS A 531 9.04 22.57 -1.65
C LYS A 531 9.41 21.21 -2.23
N ALA A 532 10.34 21.16 -3.20
CA ALA A 532 10.79 19.90 -3.81
C ALA A 532 11.43 18.97 -2.77
N ILE A 533 12.33 19.47 -1.92
CA ILE A 533 12.94 18.67 -0.86
C ILE A 533 11.87 18.15 0.13
N ARG A 534 11.00 19.04 0.61
CA ARG A 534 9.91 18.65 1.52
C ARG A 534 9.02 17.59 0.91
N GLU A 535 8.69 17.72 -0.37
CA GLU A 535 7.87 16.77 -1.10
C GLU A 535 8.54 15.40 -1.21
N VAL A 536 9.84 15.35 -1.46
CA VAL A 536 10.61 14.10 -1.53
C VAL A 536 10.61 13.37 -0.19
N PHE A 537 10.88 14.07 0.92
CA PHE A 537 10.85 13.46 2.25
C PHE A 537 9.43 13.04 2.65
N ARG A 538 8.41 13.81 2.26
CA ARG A 538 7.01 13.41 2.43
C ARG A 538 6.71 12.12 1.66
N LYS A 539 7.13 12.04 0.40
CA LYS A 539 6.95 10.84 -0.45
C LYS A 539 7.68 9.64 0.13
N ALA A 540 8.90 9.82 0.64
CA ALA A 540 9.66 8.74 1.27
C ALA A 540 8.95 8.21 2.53
N ARG A 541 8.37 9.09 3.35
CA ARG A 541 7.56 8.68 4.49
C ARG A 541 6.33 7.86 4.09
N MET A 542 5.67 8.23 3.00
CA MET A 542 4.51 7.51 2.47
C MET A 542 4.86 6.17 1.81
N ALA A 543 6.09 6.06 1.31
CA ALA A 543 6.60 4.87 0.62
C ALA A 543 7.57 4.04 1.49
N ALA A 544 7.58 4.24 2.80
CA ALA A 544 8.47 3.48 3.71
C ALA A 544 8.14 1.96 3.65
N PRO A 545 9.17 1.07 3.72
CA PRO A 545 10.59 1.38 3.84
C PRO A 545 11.18 2.00 2.57
N ALA A 546 12.00 3.07 2.73
CA ALA A 546 12.51 3.83 1.60
C ALA A 546 13.96 4.28 1.77
N VAL A 547 14.69 4.30 0.66
CA VAL A 547 16.03 4.89 0.54
C VAL A 547 15.94 6.15 -0.29
N ILE A 548 16.24 7.30 0.30
CA ILE A 548 16.40 8.57 -0.43
C ILE A 548 17.85 8.67 -0.89
N PHE A 549 18.06 8.75 -2.19
CA PHE A 549 19.39 8.92 -2.76
C PHE A 549 19.60 10.33 -3.31
N LEU A 550 20.58 11.05 -2.76
CA LEU A 550 20.97 12.39 -3.18
C LEU A 550 22.28 12.29 -3.98
N ASP A 551 22.17 12.35 -5.30
CA ASP A 551 23.37 12.37 -6.15
C ASP A 551 23.92 13.79 -6.32
N GLU A 552 25.23 13.91 -6.51
CA GLU A 552 25.92 15.20 -6.61
C GLU A 552 25.61 16.13 -5.43
N MET A 553 25.79 15.60 -4.20
CA MET A 553 25.48 16.33 -2.96
C MET A 553 26.21 17.66 -2.83
N ASP A 554 27.40 17.77 -3.40
CA ASP A 554 28.20 19.00 -3.47
C ASP A 554 27.49 20.15 -4.21
N SER A 555 26.62 19.83 -5.17
CA SER A 555 25.77 20.83 -5.83
C SER A 555 24.58 21.27 -4.98
N LEU A 556 23.98 20.35 -4.16
CA LEU A 556 22.85 20.64 -3.26
C LEU A 556 23.27 21.45 -2.04
N THR A 557 24.45 21.15 -1.48
CA THR A 557 24.93 21.73 -0.21
C THR A 557 26.33 22.32 -0.34
N PRO A 558 26.53 23.35 -1.17
CA PRO A 558 27.83 23.97 -1.36
C PRO A 558 28.32 24.64 -0.06
N ARG A 559 29.62 24.56 0.18
CA ARG A 559 30.28 25.16 1.35
C ARG A 559 30.11 26.67 1.35
N ARG A 560 29.69 27.23 2.47
CA ARG A 560 29.51 28.68 2.66
C ARG A 560 30.81 29.45 2.41
N GLY A 561 30.75 30.55 1.68
CA GLY A 561 31.89 31.45 1.46
C GLY A 561 32.68 31.26 0.18
N LEU A 562 32.34 30.32 -0.72
CA LEU A 562 33.00 30.11 -2.00
C LEU A 562 32.29 30.86 -3.17
N GLY A 563 31.91 32.12 -2.99
CA GLY A 563 31.76 33.11 -4.05
C GLY A 563 30.83 32.84 -5.26
N PHE A 564 29.79 32.04 -5.16
CA PHE A 564 28.74 31.92 -6.18
C PHE A 564 27.54 32.80 -5.82
N SER A 565 27.17 33.70 -6.70
CA SER A 565 26.32 34.87 -6.51
C SER A 565 24.80 34.65 -6.34
N ASP A 566 24.35 33.42 -5.99
CA ASP A 566 22.93 33.12 -5.69
C ASP A 566 22.77 32.53 -4.27
N SER A 567 23.40 33.15 -3.30
CA SER A 567 23.58 32.68 -1.93
C SER A 567 22.26 32.44 -1.15
N GLY A 568 21.17 33.09 -1.47
CA GLY A 568 19.93 33.00 -0.71
C GLY A 568 19.12 31.72 -0.96
N VAL A 569 19.16 31.14 -2.14
CA VAL A 569 18.39 29.92 -2.49
C VAL A 569 19.09 28.69 -1.95
N SER A 570 20.41 28.58 -2.14
CA SER A 570 21.17 27.43 -1.67
C SER A 570 21.15 27.29 -0.13
N GLU A 571 21.24 28.42 0.60
CA GLU A 571 21.14 28.39 2.08
C GLU A 571 19.77 27.92 2.57
N ARG A 572 18.70 28.29 1.90
CA ARG A 572 17.33 27.85 2.23
C ARG A 572 17.15 26.36 1.95
N VAL A 573 17.66 25.87 0.81
CA VAL A 573 17.65 24.45 0.44
C VAL A 573 18.41 23.61 1.48
N ILE A 574 19.62 24.05 1.89
CA ILE A 574 20.40 23.41 2.93
C ILE A 574 19.62 23.39 4.25
N SER A 575 19.04 24.52 4.67
CA SER A 575 18.28 24.64 5.91
C SER A 575 17.04 23.71 5.90
N GLN A 576 16.34 23.61 4.77
CA GLN A 576 15.21 22.70 4.62
C GLN A 576 15.65 21.24 4.68
N LEU A 577 16.72 20.87 3.97
CA LEU A 577 17.26 19.51 4.02
C LEU A 577 17.65 19.10 5.46
N LEU A 578 18.34 20.00 6.17
CA LEU A 578 18.71 19.74 7.56
C LEU A 578 17.48 19.59 8.47
N THR A 579 16.45 20.41 8.28
CA THR A 579 15.20 20.31 9.03
C THR A 579 14.48 18.98 8.76
N GLU A 580 14.41 18.54 7.50
CA GLU A 580 13.80 17.25 7.17
C GLU A 580 14.60 16.07 7.74
N MET A 581 15.93 16.12 7.70
CA MET A 581 16.79 15.07 8.28
C MET A 581 16.69 15.03 9.81
N ASP A 582 16.68 16.19 10.47
CA ASP A 582 16.49 16.26 11.92
C ASP A 582 15.11 15.75 12.34
N GLY A 583 14.08 15.95 11.48
CA GLY A 583 12.72 15.46 11.64
C GLY A 583 12.52 13.96 11.37
N ILE A 584 13.52 13.24 10.82
CA ILE A 584 13.45 11.79 10.66
C ILE A 584 13.52 11.15 12.05
N VAL A 585 12.43 10.56 12.48
CA VAL A 585 12.41 9.70 13.67
C VAL A 585 13.11 8.40 13.32
N THR A 586 14.05 7.93 14.15
CA THR A 586 14.95 6.77 13.93
C THR A 586 14.21 5.42 13.73
N LEU A 587 12.88 5.40 13.71
CA LEU A 587 12.04 4.20 13.58
C LEU A 587 11.10 4.25 12.35
N GLN A 588 11.28 5.22 11.43
CA GLN A 588 10.37 5.39 10.29
C GLN A 588 10.85 4.70 9.01
N ASP A 589 11.73 3.70 9.10
CA ASP A 589 12.17 2.87 7.96
C ASP A 589 12.66 3.68 6.73
N ILE A 590 13.24 4.87 6.97
CA ILE A 590 13.81 5.73 5.94
C ILE A 590 15.28 5.95 6.20
N VAL A 591 16.11 5.72 5.17
CA VAL A 591 17.56 5.99 5.20
C VAL A 591 17.90 6.95 4.06
N VAL A 592 18.73 7.96 4.35
CA VAL A 592 19.22 8.90 3.34
C VAL A 592 20.65 8.50 2.94
N ILE A 593 20.87 8.25 1.67
CA ILE A 593 22.20 8.00 1.10
C ILE A 593 22.54 9.17 0.19
N ALA A 594 23.67 9.80 0.40
CA ALA A 594 24.16 10.85 -0.50
C ALA A 594 25.44 10.40 -1.20
N ALA A 595 25.67 10.87 -2.41
CA ALA A 595 26.91 10.63 -3.14
C ALA A 595 27.55 11.97 -3.57
N THR A 596 28.89 12.03 -3.47
CA THR A 596 29.66 13.18 -3.94
C THR A 596 31.03 12.77 -4.50
N ASN A 597 31.47 13.49 -5.51
CA ASN A 597 32.85 13.44 -6.01
C ASN A 597 33.76 14.49 -5.33
N ARG A 598 33.17 15.49 -4.67
CA ARG A 598 33.87 16.61 -4.06
C ARG A 598 33.46 16.78 -2.57
N PRO A 599 33.88 15.89 -1.68
CA PRO A 599 33.52 15.97 -0.27
C PRO A 599 34.01 17.23 0.44
N ASP A 600 35.03 17.89 -0.11
CA ASP A 600 35.55 19.18 0.35
C ASP A 600 34.59 20.36 0.10
N MET A 601 33.69 20.22 -0.85
CA MET A 601 32.72 21.25 -1.21
C MET A 601 31.41 21.16 -0.41
N VAL A 602 31.17 20.05 0.31
CA VAL A 602 29.97 19.84 1.10
C VAL A 602 29.99 20.69 2.38
N ASP A 603 28.88 21.34 2.73
CA ASP A 603 28.74 22.14 3.95
C ASP A 603 29.00 21.29 5.21
N PRO A 604 29.92 21.66 6.11
CA PRO A 604 30.21 20.91 7.32
C PRO A 604 28.99 20.69 8.24
N ALA A 605 27.96 21.52 8.16
CA ALA A 605 26.74 21.36 8.95
C ALA A 605 25.98 20.06 8.62
N VAL A 606 26.11 19.58 7.40
CA VAL A 606 25.49 18.32 6.91
C VAL A 606 26.19 17.10 7.50
N LEU A 607 27.51 17.21 7.73
CA LEU A 607 28.36 16.12 8.24
C LEU A 607 28.34 15.97 9.78
N ARG A 608 27.47 16.72 10.47
CA ARG A 608 27.35 16.62 11.93
C ARG A 608 26.61 15.34 12.33
N PRO A 609 26.96 14.78 13.53
CA PRO A 609 26.24 13.63 14.08
C PRO A 609 24.71 13.85 14.16
N GLY A 610 23.95 12.83 13.84
CA GLY A 610 22.48 12.87 13.73
C GLY A 610 21.96 13.19 12.32
N ARG A 611 22.85 13.43 11.34
CA ARG A 611 22.54 13.71 9.93
C ARG A 611 23.23 12.68 9.04
N PHE A 612 24.39 13.03 8.43
CA PHE A 612 25.22 12.04 7.74
C PHE A 612 26.24 11.45 8.70
N ASP A 613 25.81 10.46 9.48
CA ASP A 613 26.59 9.86 10.56
C ASP A 613 27.74 8.97 10.07
N ARG A 614 27.55 8.41 8.86
CA ARG A 614 28.51 7.49 8.26
C ARG A 614 29.06 8.06 6.97
N LEU A 615 30.41 8.15 6.92
CA LEU A 615 31.16 8.53 5.74
C LEU A 615 31.85 7.30 5.20
N ILE A 616 31.50 6.86 3.98
CA ILE A 616 32.04 5.65 3.37
C ILE A 616 32.83 6.05 2.12
N TYR A 617 34.12 5.76 2.13
CA TYR A 617 34.97 5.95 0.97
C TYR A 617 34.76 4.83 -0.04
N VAL A 618 34.47 5.18 -1.28
CA VAL A 618 34.38 4.25 -2.42
C VAL A 618 35.66 4.41 -3.26
N PRO A 619 36.63 3.50 -3.09
CA PRO A 619 37.90 3.58 -3.80
C PRO A 619 37.76 3.19 -5.27
N GLU A 620 38.80 3.49 -6.06
CA GLU A 620 38.96 2.88 -7.36
C GLU A 620 39.11 1.35 -7.26
N PRO A 621 38.65 0.60 -8.27
CA PRO A 621 38.72 -0.86 -8.24
C PRO A 621 40.16 -1.36 -8.30
N ASP A 622 40.53 -2.27 -7.37
CA ASP A 622 41.79 -3.00 -7.41
C ASP A 622 41.81 -4.01 -8.57
N GLU A 623 42.91 -4.69 -8.79
CA GLU A 623 43.07 -5.64 -9.90
C GLU A 623 42.03 -6.76 -9.87
N LYS A 624 41.70 -7.28 -8.66
CA LYS A 624 40.68 -8.32 -8.49
C LYS A 624 39.29 -7.80 -8.81
N SER A 625 38.98 -6.60 -8.35
CA SER A 625 37.70 -5.94 -8.62
C SER A 625 37.56 -5.61 -10.11
N ARG A 626 38.61 -5.12 -10.77
CA ARG A 626 38.56 -4.90 -12.23
C ARG A 626 38.29 -6.19 -13.00
N LEU A 627 38.93 -7.28 -12.61
CA LEU A 627 38.64 -8.59 -13.22
C LEU A 627 37.17 -8.99 -13.05
N GLN A 628 36.57 -8.76 -11.89
CA GLN A 628 35.15 -9.03 -11.67
C GLN A 628 34.27 -8.10 -12.52
N ILE A 629 34.60 -6.82 -12.62
CA ILE A 629 33.91 -5.86 -13.47
C ILE A 629 33.98 -6.28 -14.94
N PHE A 630 35.14 -6.68 -15.43
CA PHE A 630 35.27 -7.23 -16.78
C PHE A 630 34.35 -8.43 -17.01
N LYS A 631 34.32 -9.37 -16.06
CA LYS A 631 33.43 -10.55 -16.15
C LYS A 631 31.96 -10.15 -16.27
N ILE A 632 31.51 -9.19 -15.47
CA ILE A 632 30.13 -8.70 -15.51
C ILE A 632 29.80 -8.06 -16.86
N TYR A 633 30.62 -7.12 -17.36
CA TYR A 633 30.35 -6.45 -18.64
C TYR A 633 30.62 -7.28 -19.89
N THR A 634 31.29 -8.43 -19.75
CA THR A 634 31.55 -9.35 -20.87
C THR A 634 30.72 -10.64 -20.81
N GLU A 635 29.79 -10.77 -19.84
CA GLU A 635 28.94 -11.96 -19.68
C GLU A 635 28.14 -12.27 -20.96
N ASP A 636 27.52 -11.24 -21.54
CA ASP A 636 26.73 -11.36 -22.79
C ASP A 636 27.56 -11.12 -24.06
N MET A 637 28.87 -10.88 -23.93
CA MET A 637 29.74 -10.54 -25.07
C MET A 637 30.44 -11.80 -25.61
N PRO A 638 30.32 -12.11 -26.92
CA PRO A 638 31.01 -13.23 -27.51
C PRO A 638 32.52 -12.92 -27.62
N LEU A 639 33.29 -13.44 -26.67
CA LEU A 639 34.75 -13.27 -26.62
C LEU A 639 35.46 -14.36 -27.43
N ALA A 640 36.50 -13.97 -28.19
CA ALA A 640 37.40 -14.89 -28.85
C ALA A 640 38.32 -15.58 -27.82
N LYS A 641 38.87 -16.74 -28.17
CA LYS A 641 39.71 -17.54 -27.29
C LYS A 641 41.03 -16.88 -26.88
N ASP A 642 41.45 -15.83 -27.58
CA ASP A 642 42.65 -15.05 -27.32
C ASP A 642 42.49 -14.00 -26.25
N VAL A 643 41.27 -13.73 -25.79
CA VAL A 643 40.99 -12.68 -24.78
C VAL A 643 41.28 -13.24 -23.39
N ASP A 644 42.29 -12.65 -22.74
CA ASP A 644 42.60 -12.91 -21.34
C ASP A 644 42.18 -11.73 -20.45
N LEU A 645 41.08 -11.91 -19.72
CA LEU A 645 40.53 -10.88 -18.81
C LEU A 645 41.50 -10.55 -17.65
N ASN A 646 42.38 -11.47 -17.23
CA ASN A 646 43.37 -11.19 -16.21
C ASN A 646 44.43 -10.19 -16.76
N GLN A 647 44.88 -10.41 -17.99
CA GLN A 647 45.82 -9.51 -18.64
C GLN A 647 45.19 -8.10 -18.81
N LEU A 648 43.91 -8.04 -19.19
CA LEU A 648 43.17 -6.74 -19.27
C LEU A 648 43.08 -6.06 -17.91
N ALA A 649 42.80 -6.79 -16.83
CA ALA A 649 42.75 -6.22 -15.47
C ALA A 649 44.09 -5.64 -15.01
N VAL A 650 45.23 -6.22 -15.42
CA VAL A 650 46.57 -5.70 -15.15
C VAL A 650 46.85 -4.43 -15.97
N MET A 651 46.48 -4.45 -17.28
CA MET A 651 46.74 -3.34 -18.19
C MET A 651 45.90 -2.08 -17.86
N THR A 652 44.77 -2.23 -17.24
CA THR A 652 43.81 -1.12 -16.92
C THR A 652 43.97 -0.56 -15.52
N LYS A 653 45.20 -0.40 -15.03
CA LYS A 653 45.49 0.23 -13.73
C LYS A 653 44.96 1.68 -13.70
N TYR A 654 44.31 2.06 -12.59
CA TYR A 654 43.64 3.36 -12.37
C TYR A 654 42.38 3.60 -13.20
N TYR A 655 41.84 2.58 -13.89
CA TYR A 655 40.56 2.67 -14.51
C TYR A 655 39.45 2.55 -13.46
N SER A 656 38.45 3.43 -13.56
CA SER A 656 37.20 3.33 -12.79
C SER A 656 36.28 2.25 -13.36
N GLY A 657 35.21 1.92 -12.67
CA GLY A 657 34.18 0.99 -13.18
C GLY A 657 33.57 1.45 -14.50
N ALA A 658 33.33 2.75 -14.63
CA ALA A 658 32.79 3.36 -15.84
C ALA A 658 33.80 3.34 -17.00
N ASP A 659 35.10 3.44 -16.72
CA ASP A 659 36.15 3.32 -17.76
C ASP A 659 36.18 1.89 -18.31
N VAL A 660 36.07 0.88 -17.43
CA VAL A 660 36.04 -0.54 -17.83
C VAL A 660 34.79 -0.85 -18.67
N GLU A 661 33.63 -0.33 -18.28
CA GLU A 661 32.39 -0.43 -19.08
C GLU A 661 32.57 0.20 -20.47
N SER A 662 33.11 1.43 -20.51
CA SER A 662 33.37 2.13 -21.76
C SER A 662 34.37 1.38 -22.64
N LEU A 663 35.40 0.78 -22.04
CA LEU A 663 36.38 -0.04 -22.74
C LEU A 663 35.75 -1.29 -23.38
N CYS A 664 34.91 -1.99 -22.67
CA CYS A 664 34.20 -3.14 -23.19
C CYS A 664 33.30 -2.75 -24.38
N ARG A 665 32.57 -1.63 -24.24
CA ARG A 665 31.73 -1.12 -25.31
C ARG A 665 32.53 -0.69 -26.54
N GLU A 666 33.65 0.01 -26.35
CA GLU A 666 34.47 0.45 -27.48
C GLU A 666 35.19 -0.71 -28.17
N ALA A 667 35.64 -1.72 -27.43
CA ALA A 667 36.19 -2.95 -28.03
C ALA A 667 35.17 -3.66 -28.93
N ALA A 668 33.89 -3.73 -28.50
CA ALA A 668 32.81 -4.25 -29.34
C ALA A 668 32.58 -3.37 -30.59
N MET A 669 32.66 -2.03 -30.47
CA MET A 669 32.54 -1.12 -31.58
C MET A 669 33.70 -1.24 -32.57
N HIS A 670 34.93 -1.41 -32.11
CA HIS A 670 36.08 -1.72 -32.96
C HIS A 670 35.87 -3.00 -33.77
N THR A 671 35.33 -4.02 -33.15
CA THR A 671 34.98 -5.28 -33.84
C THR A 671 33.99 -5.03 -34.97
N LEU A 672 32.90 -4.26 -34.71
CA LEU A 672 31.88 -3.91 -35.71
C LEU A 672 32.43 -3.00 -36.81
N ARG A 673 33.31 -2.04 -36.50
CA ARG A 673 33.98 -1.19 -37.50
C ARG A 673 34.89 -1.99 -38.43
N ARG A 674 35.56 -3.03 -37.90
CA ARG A 674 36.40 -3.91 -38.67
C ARG A 674 35.61 -4.82 -39.61
N ASP A 675 34.57 -5.46 -39.10
CA ASP A 675 33.66 -6.31 -39.86
C ASP A 675 32.29 -6.38 -39.20
N VAL A 676 31.28 -5.88 -39.89
CA VAL A 676 29.87 -5.89 -39.42
C VAL A 676 29.33 -7.34 -39.23
N LYS A 677 29.97 -8.35 -39.82
CA LYS A 677 29.60 -9.77 -39.67
C LYS A 677 30.46 -10.51 -38.64
N ALA A 678 31.38 -9.81 -37.97
CA ALA A 678 32.19 -10.44 -36.92
C ALA A 678 31.30 -11.02 -35.81
N ARG A 679 31.68 -12.20 -35.35
CA ARG A 679 30.93 -12.94 -34.31
C ARG A 679 31.60 -12.92 -32.95
N GLU A 680 32.85 -12.49 -32.86
CA GLU A 680 33.62 -12.52 -31.61
C GLU A 680 34.51 -11.30 -31.52
N VAL A 681 34.68 -10.79 -30.29
CA VAL A 681 35.58 -9.68 -29.95
C VAL A 681 36.94 -10.25 -29.59
N THR A 682 38.01 -9.70 -30.22
CA THR A 682 39.38 -10.20 -30.03
C THR A 682 40.18 -9.35 -29.04
N MET A 683 41.28 -9.91 -28.52
CA MET A 683 42.21 -9.20 -27.65
C MET A 683 42.77 -7.94 -28.31
N LYS A 684 42.94 -7.92 -29.63
CA LYS A 684 43.40 -6.75 -30.37
C LYS A 684 42.40 -5.60 -30.30
N ASP A 685 41.10 -5.88 -30.37
CA ASP A 685 40.05 -4.86 -30.29
C ASP A 685 40.05 -4.18 -28.91
N PHE A 686 40.30 -4.92 -27.83
CA PHE A 686 40.52 -4.38 -26.49
C PHE A 686 41.80 -3.54 -26.40
N GLN A 687 42.91 -3.98 -26.98
CA GLN A 687 44.15 -3.21 -26.97
C GLN A 687 44.03 -1.87 -27.75
N ASP A 688 43.29 -1.87 -28.83
CA ASP A 688 43.03 -0.65 -29.60
C ASP A 688 42.11 0.28 -28.82
N ALA A 689 41.07 -0.24 -28.14
CA ALA A 689 40.20 0.54 -27.26
C ALA A 689 40.95 1.15 -26.05
N ILE A 690 41.94 0.44 -25.47
CA ILE A 690 42.79 0.99 -24.38
C ILE A 690 43.59 2.23 -24.82
N LYS A 691 43.95 2.34 -26.11
CA LYS A 691 44.65 3.53 -26.61
C LYS A 691 43.74 4.73 -26.70
N GLU A 692 42.47 4.55 -26.90
CA GLU A 692 41.46 5.63 -27.02
C GLU A 692 40.89 6.02 -25.66
N ILE A 693 40.67 5.04 -24.75
CA ILE A 693 40.11 5.31 -23.42
C ILE A 693 41.24 5.27 -22.38
N GLY A 694 41.54 6.44 -21.83
CA GLY A 694 42.50 6.59 -20.74
C GLY A 694 41.88 6.42 -19.35
N PRO A 695 42.67 6.24 -18.29
CA PRO A 695 42.18 6.15 -16.91
C PRO A 695 41.62 7.48 -16.42
N SER A 696 40.44 7.45 -15.79
CA SER A 696 39.81 8.64 -15.20
C SER A 696 40.36 9.00 -13.82
N VAL A 697 41.00 8.06 -13.12
CA VAL A 697 41.56 8.28 -11.79
C VAL A 697 43.08 8.48 -11.88
N THR A 698 43.57 9.50 -11.18
CA THR A 698 45.02 9.77 -11.09
C THR A 698 45.56 9.38 -9.71
N PRO A 699 46.86 9.03 -9.59
CA PRO A 699 47.48 8.71 -8.29
C PRO A 699 47.38 9.85 -7.29
N ASP A 700 47.31 11.10 -7.73
CA ASP A 700 47.19 12.26 -6.85
C ASP A 700 45.76 12.39 -6.30
N MET A 701 44.75 12.04 -7.09
CA MET A 701 43.36 11.96 -6.63
C MET A 701 43.20 10.91 -5.55
N GLU A 702 43.78 9.72 -5.76
CA GLU A 702 43.76 8.63 -4.75
C GLU A 702 44.34 9.08 -3.40
N LYS A 703 45.53 9.71 -3.43
CA LYS A 703 46.19 10.27 -2.24
C LYS A 703 45.33 11.35 -1.57
N TRP A 704 44.71 12.21 -2.37
CA TRP A 704 43.84 13.29 -1.87
C TRP A 704 42.64 12.75 -1.10
N TYR A 705 41.92 11.77 -1.63
CA TYR A 705 40.78 11.14 -0.95
C TYR A 705 41.18 10.44 0.34
N LYS A 706 42.31 9.73 0.36
CA LYS A 706 42.83 9.06 1.54
C LYS A 706 43.24 10.07 2.64
N ASN A 707 43.83 11.19 2.27
CA ASN A 707 44.18 12.26 3.20
C ASN A 707 42.96 12.98 3.76
N PHE A 708 41.93 13.17 2.95
CA PHE A 708 40.66 13.80 3.37
C PHE A 708 40.04 13.06 4.57
N MET A 709 40.06 11.74 4.56
CA MET A 709 39.59 10.92 5.70
C MET A 709 40.34 11.17 6.98
N GLN A 710 41.66 11.36 6.89
CA GLN A 710 42.48 11.61 8.09
C GLN A 710 42.18 13.00 8.67
N GLN A 711 41.96 13.99 7.83
CA GLN A 711 41.59 15.35 8.25
C GLN A 711 40.23 15.39 8.95
N ILE A 712 39.18 14.72 8.42
CA ILE A 712 37.87 14.65 9.09
C ILE A 712 37.94 13.98 10.44
N ARG A 713 38.68 12.87 10.57
CA ARG A 713 38.88 12.19 11.87
C ARG A 713 39.58 13.04 12.90
N GLN A 714 40.46 13.96 12.50
CA GLN A 714 41.12 14.92 13.38
C GLN A 714 40.18 16.05 13.84
N VAL A 715 39.31 16.53 12.97
CA VAL A 715 38.31 17.59 13.27
C VAL A 715 37.21 17.06 14.22
N GLN A 716 36.91 15.77 14.18
CA GLN A 716 35.90 15.15 15.04
C GLN A 716 36.45 14.79 16.45
N LYS A 717 37.74 14.87 16.71
CA LYS A 717 38.24 14.78 18.08
C LYS A 717 37.84 16.04 18.84
N PRO A 718 37.14 15.93 19.99
CA PRO A 718 36.83 17.10 20.80
C PRO A 718 38.16 17.77 21.15
N ALA A 719 38.24 19.08 20.93
CA ALA A 719 39.36 19.89 21.40
C ALA A 719 39.47 19.63 22.91
N THR A 720 40.60 19.05 23.35
CA THR A 720 40.90 18.97 24.76
C THR A 720 40.81 20.37 25.33
N PRO A 721 40.05 20.63 26.40
CA PRO A 721 40.03 21.93 27.01
C PRO A 721 41.48 22.18 27.49
N VAL A 722 42.12 23.23 26.94
CA VAL A 722 43.36 23.76 27.47
C VAL A 722 43.01 24.29 28.85
N ALA A 723 43.65 23.67 29.89
CA ALA A 723 43.49 24.00 31.29
C ALA A 723 43.90 25.44 31.60
#